data_da01f1f4f44f4cac82b65736ea59f1f2
#
_entry.id   da01f1f4f44f4cac82b65736ea59f1f2
#
_cell.length_a   1.000
_cell.length_b   1.000
_cell.length_c   1.000
_cell.angle_alpha   90.00
_cell.angle_beta   90.00
_cell.angle_gamma   90.00
#
_symmetry.space_group_name_H-M   'P 1'
#
loop_
_entity.id
_entity.type
_entity.pdbx_description
1 polymer ?
#
loop_
_entity_poly.entity_id
_entity_poly.type
_entity_poly.pdbx_seq_one_letter_code
_entity_poly.pdbx_strand_id
1 'polypeptide(L)'
;MRSININRRSTLAGLLGAAAIRPSAANSAPPAPLLSDGTLRMEFDCFMRSRLSRGDQALTDMAPADALWLADNTILDRFALTGSAESVVNGPHGHGRRTVLRGLSGTMERALGVIFLDRYPGLALIDVIYRNTGAQPVAVAGWRAATHTLLAHAEGAWSFAGASYPDRRDWVQRVEPAFQQRNYMGMNGADYGGGTPIAVVWRRDAGLAVGHVETVPHLVSLPVSAQPGGTRIGMQAEKAMLLPPGGTLALPLTVVMVHQGDHFRPLDAYRRLMAERGLAAAPVPPASYAPIWCAWGYERNFTTEQILATLPKARALGLDWAVLDDGWQTSEGDWQVDRAKFPGGDADMKAFACRIRDAGMKPRLWFSPLAANPGTALLRDHADMLLLDRDGAAQNVSWWNGYALCPAYGPVVDLFRAQMRRIIGEWGFEGVKLDGQHLNGVAPCYNPAHNHARPEESYEKLQDFWKALYDEAIAANPQAVVEICPCGDSFAFHNMPAMNNTPASDPESSWQVRLKGKTFKALMGPSAPFSGDHVELSDGHDDFASSYGVGAILSTKFTWPHDTDKPTDKLPSEGFVLSPLKEALWRTWIDLYRRHMLPQGTYLGDLYDIGFDLPEAHAIAKDGVLHYAFFAPSWDGPVALRGLVPGRRYTLENGFTGAAMGTIGPAPAGEASLRARFDHALLVRATPLQKDHA
;
A
#
# COMPACT_ATOMS: atom_id res chain seq x y z
N MET A 1 -31.95 10.04 9.25
CA MET A 1 -31.09 11.16 8.81
C MET A 1 -31.00 11.12 7.31
N ARG A 2 -31.21 12.22 6.62
CA ARG A 2 -31.42 12.25 5.17
C ARG A 2 -30.11 11.89 4.43
N SER A 3 -30.12 10.84 3.63
CA SER A 3 -29.06 10.46 2.70
C SER A 3 -28.90 11.53 1.63
N ILE A 4 -27.78 12.22 1.63
CA ILE A 4 -27.39 13.10 0.53
C ILE A 4 -26.79 12.20 -0.56
N ASN A 5 -27.60 11.91 -1.56
CA ASN A 5 -27.19 11.20 -2.77
C ASN A 5 -26.38 12.18 -3.63
N ILE A 6 -25.06 12.25 -3.42
CA ILE A 6 -24.15 13.04 -4.26
C ILE A 6 -23.95 12.27 -5.57
N ASN A 7 -24.61 12.73 -6.60
CA ASN A 7 -24.52 12.20 -7.96
C ASN A 7 -23.08 12.38 -8.48
N ARG A 8 -22.27 11.31 -8.43
CA ARG A 8 -20.81 11.28 -8.71
C ARG A 8 -20.43 11.72 -10.15
N ARG A 9 -21.40 11.87 -11.05
CA ARG A 9 -21.18 12.37 -12.42
C ARG A 9 -21.09 13.88 -12.53
N SER A 10 -21.53 14.63 -11.53
CA SER A 10 -21.60 16.11 -11.59
C SER A 10 -20.29 16.83 -11.25
N THR A 11 -19.32 16.19 -10.62
CA THR A 11 -18.07 16.84 -10.19
C THR A 11 -17.03 16.99 -11.31
N LEU A 12 -17.08 16.16 -12.34
CA LEU A 12 -16.23 16.32 -13.53
C LEU A 12 -16.81 17.31 -14.56
N ALA A 13 -18.13 17.45 -14.63
CA ALA A 13 -18.78 18.37 -15.57
C ALA A 13 -18.56 19.85 -15.21
N GLY A 14 -18.32 20.17 -13.96
CA GLY A 14 -18.05 21.55 -13.50
C GLY A 14 -16.69 22.11 -13.89
N LEU A 15 -15.74 21.28 -14.36
CA LEU A 15 -14.41 21.69 -14.81
C LEU A 15 -14.33 21.97 -16.34
N LEU A 16 -15.41 21.70 -17.07
CA LEU A 16 -15.51 21.97 -18.51
C LEU A 16 -16.10 23.36 -18.80
N GLY A 17 -15.68 24.37 -18.09
CA GLY A 17 -15.97 25.76 -18.47
C GLY A 17 -15.43 26.01 -19.88
N ALA A 18 -16.35 25.96 -20.87
CA ALA A 18 -16.06 26.26 -22.28
C ALA A 18 -15.71 27.73 -22.43
N ALA A 19 -14.45 28.09 -22.31
CA ALA A 19 -13.95 29.32 -22.87
C ALA A 19 -13.97 29.15 -24.39
N ALA A 20 -14.92 29.76 -25.06
CA ALA A 20 -14.99 29.83 -26.52
C ALA A 20 -13.77 30.64 -27.02
N ILE A 21 -12.76 29.96 -27.48
CA ILE A 21 -11.59 30.53 -28.14
C ILE A 21 -12.01 30.87 -29.58
N ARG A 22 -12.08 32.14 -29.94
CA ARG A 22 -12.19 32.56 -31.32
C ARG A 22 -10.87 32.24 -32.04
N PRO A 23 -10.90 31.64 -33.25
CA PRO A 23 -9.68 31.39 -34.00
C PRO A 23 -9.11 32.74 -34.46
N SER A 24 -7.92 33.11 -34.01
CA SER A 24 -7.11 34.17 -34.56
C SER A 24 -6.33 33.61 -35.74
N ALA A 25 -6.49 34.18 -36.91
CA ALA A 25 -5.74 33.84 -38.09
C ALA A 25 -4.34 34.46 -38.04
N ALA A 26 -3.34 33.65 -37.67
CA ALA A 26 -1.95 33.90 -38.01
C ALA A 26 -1.20 32.58 -38.06
N ASN A 27 -0.61 32.26 -39.22
CA ASN A 27 0.09 31.00 -39.56
C ASN A 27 1.48 30.86 -38.91
N SER A 28 1.64 31.08 -37.63
CA SER A 28 2.83 30.66 -36.90
C SER A 28 2.39 29.63 -35.86
N ALA A 29 3.08 28.46 -35.85
CA ALA A 29 2.87 27.46 -34.78
C ALA A 29 2.98 28.18 -33.42
N PRO A 30 2.06 27.94 -32.48
CA PRO A 30 2.15 28.56 -31.15
C PRO A 30 3.50 28.20 -30.51
N PRO A 31 4.13 29.12 -29.76
CA PRO A 31 5.41 28.81 -29.09
C PRO A 31 5.24 27.60 -28.19
N ALA A 32 6.25 26.73 -28.20
CA ALA A 32 6.26 25.52 -27.37
C ALA A 32 6.14 25.91 -25.88
N PRO A 33 5.08 25.46 -25.17
CA PRO A 33 4.84 25.92 -23.81
C PRO A 33 5.83 25.30 -22.82
N LEU A 34 6.28 26.14 -21.89
CA LEU A 34 7.03 25.79 -20.71
C LEU A 34 6.17 26.02 -19.48
N LEU A 35 5.87 24.96 -18.77
CA LEU A 35 5.05 24.98 -17.56
C LEU A 35 5.92 24.65 -16.35
N SER A 36 5.75 25.35 -15.22
CA SER A 36 6.55 25.10 -14.03
C SER A 36 5.85 25.56 -12.75
N ASP A 37 6.09 24.83 -11.65
CA ASP A 37 5.77 25.24 -10.29
C ASP A 37 7.00 25.70 -9.48
N GLY A 38 8.16 25.83 -10.15
CA GLY A 38 9.45 26.14 -9.53
C GLY A 38 10.29 24.88 -9.20
N THR A 39 9.66 23.74 -8.96
CA THR A 39 10.33 22.45 -8.70
C THR A 39 10.24 21.53 -9.89
N LEU A 40 9.03 21.24 -10.36
CA LEU A 40 8.78 20.51 -11.60
C LEU A 40 8.67 21.48 -12.76
N ARG A 41 9.42 21.21 -13.80
CA ARG A 41 9.35 21.92 -15.07
C ARG A 41 8.99 20.94 -16.17
N MET A 42 7.95 21.24 -16.94
CA MET A 42 7.45 20.47 -18.07
C MET A 42 7.59 21.31 -19.34
N GLU A 43 8.45 20.89 -20.26
CA GLU A 43 8.61 21.52 -21.56
C GLU A 43 7.89 20.70 -22.61
N PHE A 44 7.15 21.36 -23.50
CA PHE A 44 6.46 20.73 -24.60
C PHE A 44 7.00 21.23 -25.94
N ASP A 45 7.01 20.39 -26.97
CA ASP A 45 7.31 20.81 -28.34
C ASP A 45 6.04 20.98 -29.17
N CYS A 46 6.23 21.33 -30.45
CA CYS A 46 5.12 21.54 -31.40
C CYS A 46 4.29 20.28 -31.71
N PHE A 47 4.75 19.08 -31.29
CA PHE A 47 4.04 17.80 -31.40
C PHE A 47 3.50 17.34 -30.03
N MET A 48 3.46 18.23 -29.03
CA MET A 48 3.04 17.92 -27.66
C MET A 48 3.84 16.76 -27.02
N ARG A 49 5.10 16.54 -27.43
CA ARG A 49 6.04 15.70 -26.70
C ARG A 49 6.52 16.50 -25.49
N SER A 50 6.89 15.81 -24.41
CA SER A 50 7.30 16.51 -23.19
C SER A 50 8.65 16.05 -22.66
N ARG A 51 9.33 16.96 -21.95
CA ARG A 51 10.53 16.72 -21.16
C ARG A 51 10.27 17.20 -19.73
N LEU A 52 10.71 16.43 -18.77
CA LEU A 52 10.63 16.76 -17.34
C LEU A 52 11.99 17.18 -16.82
N SER A 53 12.00 18.23 -15.97
CA SER A 53 13.19 18.68 -15.25
C SER A 53 12.82 18.96 -13.79
N ARG A 54 13.80 18.84 -12.90
CA ARG A 54 13.70 19.30 -11.50
C ARG A 54 14.57 20.53 -11.36
N GLY A 55 13.94 21.71 -11.24
CA GLY A 55 14.63 22.98 -11.43
C GLY A 55 15.28 23.01 -12.83
N ASP A 56 16.59 23.22 -12.89
CA ASP A 56 17.36 23.25 -14.17
C ASP A 56 17.91 21.88 -14.59
N GLN A 57 17.79 20.85 -13.74
CA GLN A 57 18.27 19.51 -14.04
C GLN A 57 17.26 18.77 -14.92
N ALA A 58 17.61 18.47 -16.18
CA ALA A 58 16.80 17.61 -17.02
C ALA A 58 16.82 16.17 -16.49
N LEU A 59 15.61 15.61 -16.31
CA LEU A 59 15.41 14.24 -15.81
C LEU A 59 15.04 13.26 -16.92
N THR A 60 14.43 13.76 -18.01
CA THR A 60 14.00 12.95 -19.15
C THR A 60 14.38 13.62 -20.48
N ASP A 61 14.41 12.85 -21.55
CA ASP A 61 14.47 13.39 -22.89
C ASP A 61 13.11 13.87 -23.38
N MET A 62 13.11 14.66 -24.47
CA MET A 62 11.90 15.08 -25.15
C MET A 62 11.27 13.88 -25.89
N ALA A 63 10.13 13.38 -25.37
CA ALA A 63 9.47 12.18 -25.89
C ALA A 63 7.95 12.26 -25.76
N PRO A 64 7.18 11.45 -26.54
CA PRO A 64 5.75 11.31 -26.36
C PRO A 64 5.43 10.66 -25.01
N ALA A 65 4.77 11.39 -24.09
CA ALA A 65 4.34 10.87 -22.80
C ALA A 65 3.01 10.09 -22.90
N ASP A 66 2.17 10.45 -23.84
CA ASP A 66 0.83 9.88 -24.00
C ASP A 66 0.64 9.35 -25.43
N ALA A 67 -0.14 8.27 -25.58
CA ALA A 67 -0.49 7.73 -26.88
C ALA A 67 -1.81 6.96 -26.85
N LEU A 68 -2.47 6.85 -28.02
CA LEU A 68 -3.51 5.87 -28.31
C LEU A 68 -2.94 4.76 -29.19
N TRP A 69 -3.31 3.54 -28.89
CA TRP A 69 -3.11 2.39 -29.78
C TRP A 69 -4.42 2.09 -30.49
N LEU A 70 -4.39 2.07 -31.81
CA LEU A 70 -5.54 1.72 -32.61
C LEU A 70 -5.56 0.22 -32.91
N ALA A 71 -6.72 -0.31 -33.23
CA ALA A 71 -6.90 -1.74 -33.52
C ALA A 71 -6.14 -2.23 -34.77
N ASP A 72 -5.74 -1.33 -35.66
CA ASP A 72 -4.90 -1.58 -36.82
C ASP A 72 -3.39 -1.50 -36.53
N ASN A 73 -3.00 -1.47 -35.26
CA ASN A 73 -1.62 -1.29 -34.75
C ASN A 73 -1.02 0.11 -34.98
N THR A 74 -1.80 1.09 -35.44
CA THR A 74 -1.35 2.48 -35.52
C THR A 74 -1.17 3.05 -34.10
N ILE A 75 -0.08 3.77 -33.85
CA ILE A 75 0.17 4.49 -32.61
C ILE A 75 0.05 5.99 -32.86
N LEU A 76 -0.93 6.62 -32.21
CA LEU A 76 -1.10 8.06 -32.24
C LEU A 76 -0.41 8.68 -31.01
N ASP A 77 0.80 9.18 -31.16
CA ASP A 77 1.63 9.74 -30.10
C ASP A 77 2.16 11.16 -30.41
N ARG A 78 1.90 11.67 -31.62
CA ARG A 78 2.27 13.02 -32.07
C ARG A 78 1.03 13.78 -32.45
N PHE A 79 0.78 14.88 -31.72
CA PHE A 79 -0.36 15.75 -31.92
C PHE A 79 0.16 17.15 -32.21
N ALA A 80 -0.02 17.64 -33.44
CA ALA A 80 0.39 19.00 -33.81
C ALA A 80 -0.32 20.00 -32.90
N LEU A 81 0.41 20.77 -32.11
CA LEU A 81 -0.11 21.74 -31.15
C LEU A 81 -0.91 22.82 -31.89
N THR A 82 -2.17 23.00 -31.51
CA THR A 82 -3.10 23.97 -32.12
C THR A 82 -3.41 25.15 -31.21
N GLY A 83 -3.15 25.03 -29.91
CA GLY A 83 -3.38 26.14 -28.97
C GLY A 83 -3.19 25.71 -27.51
N SER A 84 -3.14 26.72 -26.65
CA SER A 84 -3.09 26.54 -25.20
C SER A 84 -4.00 27.56 -24.52
N ALA A 85 -4.48 27.20 -23.31
CA ALA A 85 -5.28 28.11 -22.46
C ALA A 85 -4.93 27.87 -20.99
N GLU A 86 -4.82 28.94 -20.24
CA GLU A 86 -4.58 28.90 -18.79
C GLU A 86 -5.82 29.29 -18.00
N SER A 87 -5.96 28.70 -16.82
CA SER A 87 -7.01 29.03 -15.87
C SER A 87 -6.52 28.79 -14.43
N VAL A 88 -7.11 29.49 -13.48
CA VAL A 88 -6.92 29.23 -12.05
C VAL A 88 -7.82 28.09 -11.64
N VAL A 89 -7.32 27.20 -10.82
CA VAL A 89 -8.06 26.10 -10.20
C VAL A 89 -8.24 26.40 -8.72
N ASN A 90 -9.50 26.38 -8.27
CA ASN A 90 -9.88 26.38 -6.86
C ASN A 90 -10.76 25.16 -6.63
N GLY A 91 -10.24 24.13 -5.99
CA GLY A 91 -10.92 22.86 -5.82
C GLY A 91 -10.64 22.22 -4.46
N PRO A 92 -11.09 20.99 -4.27
CA PRO A 92 -10.85 20.24 -3.04
C PRO A 92 -9.35 20.11 -2.69
N HIS A 93 -8.47 20.22 -3.70
CA HIS A 93 -7.00 20.09 -3.57
C HIS A 93 -6.31 21.44 -3.34
N GLY A 94 -7.06 22.51 -3.10
CA GLY A 94 -6.54 23.86 -2.90
C GLY A 94 -6.51 24.70 -4.17
N HIS A 95 -5.69 25.76 -4.11
CA HIS A 95 -5.45 26.69 -5.20
C HIS A 95 -4.35 26.15 -6.12
N GLY A 96 -4.43 26.51 -7.41
CA GLY A 96 -3.42 26.12 -8.37
C GLY A 96 -3.67 26.71 -9.76
N ARG A 97 -2.84 26.32 -10.72
CA ARG A 97 -2.93 26.71 -12.12
C ARG A 97 -3.16 25.50 -13.00
N ARG A 98 -4.04 25.61 -13.97
CA ARG A 98 -4.28 24.60 -15.01
C ARG A 98 -3.98 25.19 -16.36
N THR A 99 -3.12 24.52 -17.12
CA THR A 99 -2.87 24.83 -18.53
C THR A 99 -3.39 23.67 -19.37
N VAL A 100 -4.23 23.97 -20.36
CA VAL A 100 -4.75 22.98 -21.32
C VAL A 100 -4.06 23.19 -22.65
N LEU A 101 -3.39 22.17 -23.15
CA LEU A 101 -2.80 22.11 -24.49
C LEU A 101 -3.76 21.33 -25.41
N ARG A 102 -3.99 21.81 -26.63
CA ARG A 102 -4.80 21.12 -27.64
C ARG A 102 -3.94 20.81 -28.86
N GLY A 103 -4.13 19.64 -29.43
CA GLY A 103 -3.42 19.22 -30.63
C GLY A 103 -4.23 18.23 -31.44
N LEU A 104 -3.83 18.09 -32.71
CA LEU A 104 -4.47 17.22 -33.70
C LEU A 104 -3.47 16.21 -34.28
N SER A 105 -3.95 14.97 -34.46
CA SER A 105 -3.29 13.91 -35.22
C SER A 105 -4.33 13.29 -36.15
N GLY A 106 -4.30 13.68 -37.44
CA GLY A 106 -5.40 13.35 -38.37
C GLY A 106 -6.75 13.89 -37.85
N THR A 107 -7.71 13.01 -37.66
CA THR A 107 -9.04 13.32 -37.10
C THR A 107 -9.15 13.14 -35.58
N MET A 108 -8.06 12.81 -34.92
CA MET A 108 -8.04 12.67 -33.47
C MET A 108 -7.52 13.96 -32.82
N GLU A 109 -8.37 14.61 -32.02
CA GLU A 109 -7.97 15.71 -31.13
C GLU A 109 -7.51 15.15 -29.79
N ARG A 110 -6.42 15.74 -29.22
CA ARG A 110 -6.00 15.53 -27.83
C ARG A 110 -6.06 16.85 -27.08
N ALA A 111 -6.75 16.86 -25.94
CA ALA A 111 -6.65 17.91 -24.93
C ALA A 111 -5.86 17.34 -23.74
N LEU A 112 -4.75 18.02 -23.41
CA LEU A 112 -3.86 17.67 -22.30
C LEU A 112 -3.91 18.80 -21.27
N GLY A 113 -4.50 18.56 -20.10
CA GLY A 113 -4.50 19.49 -18.98
C GLY A 113 -3.34 19.16 -18.03
N VAL A 114 -2.55 20.18 -17.67
CA VAL A 114 -1.52 20.10 -16.64
C VAL A 114 -1.94 21.02 -15.50
N ILE A 115 -2.06 20.45 -14.28
CA ILE A 115 -2.50 21.19 -13.09
C ILE A 115 -1.38 21.17 -12.07
N PHE A 116 -0.85 22.33 -11.73
CA PHE A 116 0.05 22.52 -10.59
C PHE A 116 -0.74 23.03 -9.39
N LEU A 117 -0.57 22.37 -8.25
CA LEU A 117 -1.21 22.72 -6.99
C LEU A 117 -0.18 23.41 -6.08
N ASP A 118 -0.50 24.59 -5.56
CA ASP A 118 0.44 25.39 -4.75
C ASP A 118 0.98 24.65 -3.51
N ARG A 119 0.19 23.74 -2.96
CA ARG A 119 0.54 22.94 -1.78
C ARG A 119 1.44 21.74 -2.07
N TYR A 120 1.65 21.38 -3.33
CA TYR A 120 2.36 20.18 -3.76
C TYR A 120 3.46 20.50 -4.78
N PRO A 121 4.52 21.24 -4.39
CA PRO A 121 5.61 21.54 -5.31
C PRO A 121 6.30 20.27 -5.79
N GLY A 122 6.57 20.20 -7.10
CA GLY A 122 7.13 19.01 -7.74
C GLY A 122 6.09 17.98 -8.20
N LEU A 123 4.79 18.27 -8.03
CA LEU A 123 3.67 17.42 -8.43
C LEU A 123 2.81 18.11 -9.48
N ALA A 124 2.50 17.40 -10.57
CA ALA A 124 1.50 17.79 -11.54
C ALA A 124 0.38 16.74 -11.64
N LEU A 125 -0.87 17.19 -11.69
CA LEU A 125 -1.98 16.36 -12.12
C LEU A 125 -2.17 16.53 -13.62
N ILE A 126 -2.34 15.39 -14.32
CA ILE A 126 -2.45 15.34 -15.78
C ILE A 126 -3.80 14.76 -16.16
N ASP A 127 -4.63 15.53 -16.85
CA ASP A 127 -5.87 15.08 -17.45
C ASP A 127 -5.72 15.00 -18.98
N VAL A 128 -6.06 13.86 -19.57
CA VAL A 128 -5.97 13.62 -21.01
C VAL A 128 -7.33 13.21 -21.54
N ILE A 129 -7.78 13.94 -22.56
CA ILE A 129 -9.03 13.66 -23.27
C ILE A 129 -8.74 13.57 -24.75
N TYR A 130 -9.09 12.44 -25.35
CA TYR A 130 -9.10 12.24 -26.79
C TYR A 130 -10.50 12.40 -27.36
N ARG A 131 -10.63 13.04 -28.54
CA ARG A 131 -11.90 13.21 -29.24
C ARG A 131 -11.75 12.83 -30.70
N ASN A 132 -12.66 11.98 -31.20
CA ASN A 132 -12.78 11.71 -32.61
C ASN A 132 -13.53 12.85 -33.30
N THR A 133 -12.86 13.69 -34.08
CA THR A 133 -13.43 14.79 -34.86
C THR A 133 -13.78 14.38 -36.29
N GLY A 134 -13.49 13.13 -36.66
CA GLY A 134 -13.79 12.58 -37.99
C GLY A 134 -15.25 12.11 -38.15
N ALA A 135 -15.60 11.76 -39.38
CA ALA A 135 -16.93 11.24 -39.71
C ALA A 135 -17.07 9.72 -39.55
N GLN A 136 -15.97 9.02 -39.28
CA GLN A 136 -15.96 7.55 -39.12
C GLN A 136 -15.60 7.17 -37.69
N PRO A 137 -16.15 6.05 -37.16
CA PRO A 137 -15.71 5.51 -35.87
C PRO A 137 -14.24 5.12 -35.89
N VAL A 138 -13.55 5.30 -34.75
CA VAL A 138 -12.16 4.90 -34.55
C VAL A 138 -12.10 3.77 -33.52
N ALA A 139 -11.54 2.63 -33.92
CA ALA A 139 -11.35 1.48 -33.04
C ALA A 139 -10.03 1.65 -32.25
N VAL A 140 -10.13 1.83 -30.94
CA VAL A 140 -9.01 1.97 -30.01
C VAL A 140 -8.77 0.61 -29.36
N ALA A 141 -7.50 0.16 -29.30
CA ALA A 141 -7.08 -1.06 -28.60
C ALA A 141 -6.57 -0.77 -27.16
N GLY A 142 -6.10 0.45 -26.92
CA GLY A 142 -5.59 0.84 -25.61
C GLY A 142 -4.95 2.23 -25.62
N TRP A 143 -4.33 2.58 -24.50
CA TRP A 143 -3.69 3.88 -24.31
C TRP A 143 -2.53 3.80 -23.32
N ARG A 144 -1.63 4.78 -23.40
CA ARG A 144 -0.64 5.09 -22.36
C ARG A 144 -0.71 6.57 -22.00
N ALA A 145 -0.33 6.87 -20.73
CA ALA A 145 -0.27 8.23 -20.21
C ALA A 145 0.94 8.42 -19.30
N ALA A 146 1.45 9.64 -19.24
CA ALA A 146 2.55 10.07 -18.38
C ALA A 146 3.79 9.13 -18.44
N THR A 147 4.09 8.61 -19.61
CA THR A 147 5.22 7.71 -19.84
C THR A 147 6.49 8.51 -20.05
N HIS A 148 7.47 8.31 -19.18
CA HIS A 148 8.75 9.00 -19.19
C HIS A 148 9.90 8.02 -18.97
N THR A 149 11.11 8.39 -19.41
CA THR A 149 12.33 7.65 -19.13
C THR A 149 13.23 8.51 -18.26
N LEU A 150 13.39 8.15 -16.98
CA LEU A 150 14.37 8.77 -16.09
C LEU A 150 15.75 8.46 -16.63
N LEU A 151 16.52 9.49 -16.97
CA LEU A 151 17.86 9.35 -17.55
C LEU A 151 18.77 8.54 -16.63
N ALA A 152 19.63 7.72 -17.22
CA ALA A 152 20.58 6.87 -16.50
C ALA A 152 21.53 7.69 -15.61
N HIS A 153 21.99 7.08 -14.52
CA HIS A 153 23.01 7.60 -13.62
C HIS A 153 24.03 6.52 -13.30
N ALA A 154 25.26 6.90 -12.98
CA ALA A 154 26.36 5.97 -12.75
C ALA A 154 26.11 4.97 -11.61
N GLU A 155 25.40 5.39 -10.56
CA GLU A 155 25.06 4.54 -9.40
C GLU A 155 23.82 3.65 -9.63
N GLY A 156 23.21 3.71 -10.82
CA GLY A 156 21.99 2.98 -11.16
C GLY A 156 20.71 3.62 -10.60
N ALA A 157 19.64 2.85 -10.63
CA ALA A 157 18.33 3.27 -10.15
C ALA A 157 17.64 2.14 -9.38
N TRP A 158 16.63 2.53 -8.60
CA TRP A 158 15.72 1.65 -7.86
C TRP A 158 14.29 1.90 -8.28
N SER A 159 13.44 0.91 -8.06
CA SER A 159 12.00 0.98 -8.37
C SER A 159 11.17 0.55 -7.18
N PHE A 160 10.07 1.26 -6.93
CA PHE A 160 8.96 0.80 -6.10
C PHE A 160 7.78 0.46 -7.01
N ALA A 161 7.25 -0.73 -6.82
CA ALA A 161 6.08 -1.22 -7.52
C ALA A 161 5.19 -2.02 -6.57
N GLY A 162 4.12 -1.39 -6.12
CA GLY A 162 3.22 -1.95 -5.12
C GLY A 162 2.12 -2.86 -5.70
N ALA A 163 2.37 -3.58 -6.80
CA ALA A 163 1.43 -4.55 -7.36
C ALA A 163 1.65 -5.95 -6.80
N SER A 164 0.58 -6.72 -6.67
CA SER A 164 0.63 -8.12 -6.23
C SER A 164 1.23 -9.04 -7.30
N TYR A 165 2.02 -10.00 -6.86
CA TYR A 165 2.69 -11.00 -7.71
C TYR A 165 2.62 -12.40 -7.10
N PRO A 166 2.43 -13.44 -7.92
CA PRO A 166 2.41 -14.83 -7.43
C PRO A 166 3.71 -15.29 -6.76
N ASP A 167 4.84 -14.68 -7.09
CA ASP A 167 6.16 -15.00 -6.54
C ASP A 167 6.56 -14.11 -5.36
N ARG A 168 5.63 -13.34 -4.80
CA ARG A 168 5.83 -12.47 -3.62
C ARG A 168 7.05 -11.57 -3.72
N ARG A 169 7.28 -10.98 -4.90
CA ARG A 169 8.44 -10.10 -5.14
C ARG A 169 8.50 -8.95 -4.16
N ASP A 170 9.73 -8.54 -3.88
CA ASP A 170 9.97 -7.29 -3.16
C ASP A 170 9.34 -6.10 -3.89
N TRP A 171 8.69 -5.22 -3.15
CA TRP A 171 8.08 -4.01 -3.71
C TRP A 171 9.13 -2.99 -4.14
N VAL A 172 10.32 -3.06 -3.54
CA VAL A 172 11.47 -2.21 -3.83
C VAL A 172 12.58 -3.07 -4.40
N GLN A 173 13.00 -2.77 -5.63
CA GLN A 173 14.02 -3.53 -6.33
C GLN A 173 14.99 -2.61 -7.05
N ARG A 174 16.24 -3.04 -7.17
CA ARG A 174 17.20 -2.40 -8.04
C ARG A 174 16.82 -2.64 -9.50
N VAL A 175 16.96 -1.60 -10.33
CA VAL A 175 16.68 -1.68 -11.77
C VAL A 175 17.92 -2.23 -12.46
N GLU A 176 17.93 -3.54 -12.67
CA GLU A 176 18.98 -4.24 -13.41
C GLU A 176 18.73 -4.15 -14.93
N PRO A 177 19.73 -4.45 -15.81
CA PRO A 177 19.60 -4.26 -17.25
C PRO A 177 18.41 -4.96 -17.93
N ALA A 178 17.91 -6.07 -17.38
CA ALA A 178 16.76 -6.80 -17.90
C ALA A 178 15.47 -6.55 -17.11
N PHE A 179 15.48 -5.55 -16.23
CA PHE A 179 14.35 -5.28 -15.33
C PHE A 179 13.09 -4.92 -16.11
N GLN A 180 12.01 -5.64 -15.84
CA GLN A 180 10.68 -5.39 -16.37
C GLN A 180 9.63 -5.76 -15.34
N GLN A 181 8.76 -4.82 -14.99
CA GLN A 181 7.60 -5.03 -14.15
C GLN A 181 6.37 -4.42 -14.83
N ARG A 182 5.33 -5.22 -14.99
CA ARG A 182 4.06 -4.74 -15.59
C ARG A 182 3.25 -3.90 -14.60
N ASN A 183 3.30 -4.22 -13.30
CA ASN A 183 2.54 -3.60 -12.22
C ASN A 183 1.05 -3.45 -12.56
N TYR A 184 0.42 -4.57 -12.89
CA TYR A 184 -0.99 -4.58 -13.24
C TYR A 184 -1.86 -4.50 -11.97
N MET A 185 -2.77 -3.52 -11.94
CA MET A 185 -3.65 -3.26 -10.78
C MET A 185 -4.89 -4.16 -10.74
N GLY A 186 -5.13 -4.97 -11.75
CA GLY A 186 -6.13 -6.02 -11.74
C GLY A 186 -5.57 -7.34 -11.20
N MET A 187 -6.36 -8.39 -11.32
CA MET A 187 -5.98 -9.72 -10.87
C MET A 187 -4.86 -10.31 -11.74
N ASN A 188 -3.81 -10.82 -11.11
CA ASN A 188 -2.67 -11.50 -11.73
C ASN A 188 -2.78 -13.02 -11.49
N GLY A 189 -3.16 -13.79 -12.51
CA GLY A 189 -3.42 -15.20 -12.34
C GLY A 189 -4.78 -15.46 -11.67
N ALA A 190 -4.89 -16.52 -10.87
CA ALA A 190 -6.15 -16.97 -10.31
C ALA A 190 -6.63 -16.17 -9.10
N ASP A 191 -5.71 -15.68 -8.25
CA ASP A 191 -6.02 -15.16 -6.92
C ASP A 191 -5.16 -13.94 -6.48
N TYR A 192 -4.14 -13.56 -7.26
CA TYR A 192 -3.33 -12.39 -6.94
C TYR A 192 -3.84 -11.15 -7.67
N GLY A 193 -3.98 -10.04 -6.99
CA GLY A 193 -4.52 -8.86 -7.65
C GLY A 193 -4.29 -7.55 -6.91
N GLY A 194 -4.46 -6.45 -7.65
CA GLY A 194 -4.43 -5.10 -7.12
C GLY A 194 -3.08 -4.63 -6.63
N GLY A 195 -3.12 -3.59 -5.85
CA GLY A 195 -1.94 -2.94 -5.26
C GLY A 195 -2.10 -1.43 -5.08
N THR A 196 -0.96 -0.75 -4.89
CA THR A 196 -0.90 0.71 -4.80
C THR A 196 -0.79 1.31 -6.20
N PRO A 197 -1.72 2.20 -6.64
CA PRO A 197 -1.80 2.68 -8.02
C PRO A 197 -0.81 3.81 -8.30
N ILE A 198 0.42 3.67 -7.82
CA ILE A 198 1.55 4.56 -8.08
C ILE A 198 2.83 3.74 -8.13
N ALA A 199 3.66 3.96 -9.14
CA ALA A 199 5.00 3.43 -9.24
C ALA A 199 6.02 4.57 -9.07
N VAL A 200 7.21 4.24 -8.57
CA VAL A 200 8.29 5.20 -8.34
C VAL A 200 9.59 4.62 -8.87
N VAL A 201 10.39 5.45 -9.53
CA VAL A 201 11.76 5.14 -9.87
C VAL A 201 12.66 6.25 -9.36
N TRP A 202 13.80 5.89 -8.75
CA TRP A 202 14.73 6.89 -8.23
C TRP A 202 16.17 6.46 -8.38
N ARG A 203 17.01 7.44 -8.44
CA ARG A 203 18.47 7.39 -8.37
C ARG A 203 18.91 8.32 -7.23
N ARG A 204 20.17 8.37 -6.89
CA ARG A 204 20.65 9.14 -5.72
C ARG A 204 20.20 10.62 -5.71
N ASP A 205 20.19 11.27 -6.87
CA ASP A 205 19.97 12.71 -6.99
C ASP A 205 18.55 13.11 -7.39
N ALA A 206 17.77 12.19 -7.97
CA ALA A 206 16.43 12.50 -8.45
C ALA A 206 15.56 11.24 -8.65
N GLY A 207 14.24 11.41 -8.64
CA GLY A 207 13.27 10.38 -8.94
C GLY A 207 12.04 10.90 -9.67
N LEU A 208 11.31 9.96 -10.24
CA LEU A 208 10.00 10.15 -10.87
C LEU A 208 8.99 9.20 -10.25
N ALA A 209 7.78 9.70 -10.00
CA ALA A 209 6.63 8.87 -9.64
C ALA A 209 5.48 9.12 -10.62
N VAL A 210 4.79 8.05 -11.00
CA VAL A 210 3.63 8.08 -11.89
C VAL A 210 2.54 7.17 -11.34
N GLY A 211 1.30 7.66 -11.33
CA GLY A 211 0.15 6.90 -10.89
C GLY A 211 -1.16 7.58 -11.25
N HIS A 212 -2.29 7.04 -10.80
CA HIS A 212 -3.57 7.75 -10.89
C HIS A 212 -4.04 8.19 -9.51
N VAL A 213 -4.87 9.24 -9.50
CA VAL A 213 -5.45 9.80 -8.28
C VAL A 213 -6.98 9.65 -8.25
N GLU A 214 -7.50 8.66 -8.96
CA GLU A 214 -8.92 8.33 -8.88
C GLU A 214 -9.27 7.75 -7.51
N THR A 215 -10.45 8.09 -7.02
CA THR A 215 -10.94 7.65 -5.71
C THR A 215 -11.50 6.24 -5.70
N VAL A 216 -11.52 5.59 -6.84
CA VAL A 216 -11.86 4.17 -7.00
C VAL A 216 -10.72 3.46 -7.72
N PRO A 217 -10.49 2.17 -7.47
CA PRO A 217 -9.45 1.43 -8.19
C PRO A 217 -9.78 1.31 -9.68
N HIS A 218 -8.75 1.28 -10.52
CA HIS A 218 -8.86 1.11 -11.97
C HIS A 218 -7.97 -0.02 -12.48
N LEU A 219 -8.46 -0.73 -13.50
CA LEU A 219 -7.71 -1.80 -14.17
C LEU A 219 -6.69 -1.19 -15.14
N VAL A 220 -5.55 -0.78 -14.62
CA VAL A 220 -4.43 -0.20 -15.34
C VAL A 220 -3.14 -0.91 -15.01
N SER A 221 -2.11 -0.75 -15.82
CA SER A 221 -0.73 -1.13 -15.52
C SER A 221 0.13 0.12 -15.31
N LEU A 222 1.12 -0.01 -14.42
CA LEU A 222 2.13 1.01 -14.13
C LEU A 222 3.51 0.46 -14.49
N PRO A 223 3.80 0.19 -15.80
CA PRO A 223 5.00 -0.53 -16.19
C PRO A 223 6.26 0.24 -15.83
N VAL A 224 7.24 -0.49 -15.31
CA VAL A 224 8.61 -0.02 -15.11
C VAL A 224 9.57 -0.96 -15.85
N SER A 225 10.49 -0.41 -16.63
CA SER A 225 11.47 -1.20 -17.37
C SER A 225 12.80 -0.48 -17.55
N ALA A 226 13.89 -1.25 -17.50
CA ALA A 226 15.18 -0.76 -17.93
C ALA A 226 15.19 -0.48 -19.43
N GLN A 227 15.83 0.63 -19.83
CA GLN A 227 16.01 1.04 -21.21
C GLN A 227 17.48 1.42 -21.43
N PRO A 228 18.01 1.41 -22.68
CA PRO A 228 19.38 1.77 -22.92
C PRO A 228 19.80 3.17 -22.41
N GLY A 229 18.85 4.11 -22.30
CA GLY A 229 19.09 5.48 -21.82
C GLY A 229 18.65 5.74 -20.39
N GLY A 230 18.11 4.75 -19.67
CA GLY A 230 17.60 4.96 -18.31
C GLY A 230 16.49 4.02 -17.91
N THR A 231 15.59 4.48 -17.03
CA THR A 231 14.47 3.68 -16.53
C THR A 231 13.14 4.28 -16.96
N ARG A 232 12.37 3.52 -17.71
CA ARG A 232 11.05 3.93 -18.20
C ARG A 232 10.00 3.63 -17.15
N ILE A 233 9.09 4.59 -16.94
CA ILE A 233 7.93 4.51 -16.07
C ILE A 233 6.73 5.15 -16.77
N GLY A 234 5.52 4.67 -16.51
CA GLY A 234 4.29 5.24 -17.08
C GLY A 234 3.03 4.53 -16.59
N MET A 235 1.89 4.93 -17.12
CA MET A 235 0.61 4.26 -16.90
C MET A 235 0.00 3.87 -18.25
N GLN A 236 -0.67 2.70 -18.30
CA GLN A 236 -1.29 2.22 -19.54
C GLN A 236 -2.48 1.29 -19.25
N ALA A 237 -3.36 1.16 -20.23
CA ALA A 237 -4.39 0.13 -20.24
C ALA A 237 -4.60 -0.42 -21.64
N GLU A 238 -4.74 -1.73 -21.71
CA GLU A 238 -5.20 -2.47 -22.89
C GLU A 238 -6.73 -2.59 -22.77
N LYS A 239 -7.45 -1.69 -23.44
CA LYS A 239 -8.92 -1.63 -23.38
C LYS A 239 -9.48 -1.32 -24.74
N ALA A 240 -10.01 -2.34 -25.39
CA ALA A 240 -10.66 -2.19 -26.68
C ALA A 240 -11.97 -1.39 -26.56
N MET A 241 -12.13 -0.37 -27.40
CA MET A 241 -13.34 0.44 -27.48
C MET A 241 -13.52 1.06 -28.86
N LEU A 242 -14.76 1.41 -29.20
CA LEU A 242 -15.09 2.13 -30.41
C LEU A 242 -15.44 3.58 -30.06
N LEU A 243 -14.72 4.54 -30.62
CA LEU A 243 -15.01 5.97 -30.50
C LEU A 243 -15.84 6.43 -31.69
N PRO A 244 -17.15 6.64 -31.56
CA PRO A 244 -17.98 7.14 -32.65
C PRO A 244 -17.58 8.56 -33.06
N PRO A 245 -18.05 9.07 -34.20
CA PRO A 245 -17.91 10.49 -34.56
C PRO A 245 -18.34 11.41 -33.41
N GLY A 246 -17.49 12.36 -33.02
CA GLY A 246 -17.68 13.24 -31.88
C GLY A 246 -17.44 12.60 -30.50
N GLY A 247 -17.26 11.28 -30.43
CA GLY A 247 -17.02 10.55 -29.20
C GLY A 247 -15.70 10.93 -28.50
N THR A 248 -15.69 10.81 -27.18
CA THR A 248 -14.54 11.16 -26.35
C THR A 248 -14.09 10.00 -25.49
N LEU A 249 -12.76 9.91 -25.24
CA LEU A 249 -12.12 9.04 -24.26
C LEU A 249 -11.37 9.91 -23.26
N ALA A 250 -11.83 9.95 -22.01
CA ALA A 250 -11.09 10.54 -20.92
C ALA A 250 -10.27 9.45 -20.21
N LEU A 251 -8.98 9.70 -20.02
CA LEU A 251 -8.11 8.81 -19.24
C LEU A 251 -8.29 9.10 -17.74
N PRO A 252 -7.90 8.17 -16.85
CA PRO A 252 -7.85 8.44 -15.41
C PRO A 252 -6.97 9.65 -15.10
N LEU A 253 -7.37 10.45 -14.11
CA LEU A 253 -6.58 11.59 -13.68
C LEU A 253 -5.23 11.08 -13.13
N THR A 254 -4.16 11.42 -13.83
CA THR A 254 -2.81 10.92 -13.59
C THR A 254 -2.02 11.89 -12.72
N VAL A 255 -1.14 11.39 -11.88
CA VAL A 255 -0.15 12.19 -11.15
C VAL A 255 1.25 11.90 -11.68
N VAL A 256 2.03 12.96 -11.86
CA VAL A 256 3.48 12.91 -12.14
C VAL A 256 4.19 13.70 -11.07
N MET A 257 5.21 13.12 -10.44
CA MET A 257 6.03 13.81 -9.44
C MET A 257 7.50 13.70 -9.79
N VAL A 258 8.23 14.81 -9.57
CA VAL A 258 9.70 14.80 -9.49
C VAL A 258 10.10 14.99 -8.03
N HIS A 259 11.07 14.20 -7.57
CA HIS A 259 11.49 14.22 -6.17
C HIS A 259 13.01 13.98 -6.04
N GLN A 260 13.51 14.15 -4.85
CA GLN A 260 14.80 13.67 -4.39
C GLN A 260 14.55 12.73 -3.21
N GLY A 261 15.42 11.73 -3.02
CA GLY A 261 15.20 10.68 -2.06
C GLY A 261 14.48 9.48 -2.67
N ASP A 262 14.21 8.48 -1.85
CA ASP A 262 13.59 7.22 -2.28
C ASP A 262 12.04 7.31 -2.42
N HIS A 263 11.39 6.15 -2.51
CA HIS A 263 9.95 6.01 -2.69
C HIS A 263 9.11 6.60 -1.55
N PHE A 264 9.65 6.80 -0.35
CA PHE A 264 8.88 7.32 0.79
C PHE A 264 8.27 8.69 0.48
N ARG A 265 9.07 9.62 -0.06
CA ARG A 265 8.67 11.00 -0.29
C ARG A 265 7.48 11.14 -1.25
N PRO A 266 7.49 10.56 -2.47
CA PRO A 266 6.34 10.64 -3.35
C PRO A 266 5.12 9.87 -2.84
N LEU A 267 5.29 8.75 -2.12
CA LEU A 267 4.18 8.03 -1.51
C LEU A 267 3.51 8.83 -0.38
N ASP A 268 4.26 9.52 0.46
CA ASP A 268 3.70 10.41 1.49
C ASP A 268 2.96 11.60 0.87
N ALA A 269 3.50 12.19 -0.20
CA ALA A 269 2.81 13.26 -0.95
C ALA A 269 1.51 12.73 -1.59
N TYR A 270 1.55 11.52 -2.18
CA TYR A 270 0.38 10.84 -2.73
C TYR A 270 -0.69 10.59 -1.65
N ARG A 271 -0.30 10.05 -0.49
CA ARG A 271 -1.21 9.84 0.65
C ARG A 271 -1.93 11.12 1.06
N ARG A 272 -1.18 12.24 1.20
CA ARG A 272 -1.76 13.54 1.58
C ARG A 272 -2.74 14.05 0.54
N LEU A 273 -2.39 13.95 -0.74
CA LEU A 273 -3.28 14.31 -1.84
C LEU A 273 -4.55 13.47 -1.86
N MET A 274 -4.42 12.14 -1.68
CA MET A 274 -5.57 11.23 -1.68
C MET A 274 -6.45 11.42 -0.44
N ALA A 275 -5.89 11.78 0.70
CA ALA A 275 -6.67 12.14 1.89
C ALA A 275 -7.56 13.38 1.65
N GLU A 276 -7.06 14.39 0.94
CA GLU A 276 -7.88 15.55 0.51
C GLU A 276 -8.98 15.15 -0.49
N ARG A 277 -8.81 14.05 -1.20
CA ARG A 277 -9.82 13.45 -2.09
C ARG A 277 -10.80 12.51 -1.37
N GLY A 278 -10.67 12.36 -0.05
CA GLY A 278 -11.57 11.54 0.78
C GLY A 278 -11.08 10.12 1.05
N LEU A 279 -9.84 9.77 0.65
CA LEU A 279 -9.22 8.48 0.93
C LEU A 279 -8.14 8.64 2.01
N ALA A 280 -8.56 8.83 3.24
CA ALA A 280 -7.68 8.87 4.41
C ALA A 280 -7.66 7.51 5.11
N ALA A 281 -6.53 7.18 5.76
CA ALA A 281 -6.44 6.01 6.63
C ALA A 281 -7.51 6.06 7.73
N ALA A 282 -8.00 4.88 8.14
CA ALA A 282 -8.98 4.76 9.21
C ALA A 282 -8.45 5.27 10.55
N PRO A 283 -9.33 5.76 11.47
CA PRO A 283 -8.94 6.07 12.83
C PRO A 283 -8.35 4.86 13.55
N VAL A 284 -7.26 5.07 14.28
CA VAL A 284 -6.51 4.01 14.94
C VAL A 284 -6.86 3.96 16.44
N PRO A 285 -7.51 2.89 16.94
CA PRO A 285 -7.72 2.72 18.37
C PRO A 285 -6.40 2.38 19.08
N PRO A 286 -6.23 2.71 20.36
CA PRO A 286 -5.01 2.40 21.14
C PRO A 286 -4.65 0.91 21.12
N ALA A 287 -5.62 0.02 21.04
CA ALA A 287 -5.43 -1.42 20.98
C ALA A 287 -4.67 -1.88 19.71
N SER A 288 -4.71 -1.10 18.62
CA SER A 288 -3.96 -1.40 17.40
C SER A 288 -2.44 -1.41 17.61
N TYR A 289 -1.94 -0.78 18.66
CA TYR A 289 -0.51 -0.77 19.01
C TYR A 289 -0.10 -1.83 20.03
N ALA A 290 -1.02 -2.72 20.43
CA ALA A 290 -0.72 -3.72 21.43
C ALA A 290 0.04 -4.93 20.82
N PRO A 291 1.04 -5.52 21.52
CA PRO A 291 1.80 -6.65 21.03
C PRO A 291 0.91 -7.89 20.82
N ILE A 292 1.26 -8.71 19.82
CA ILE A 292 0.41 -9.78 19.29
C ILE A 292 1.03 -11.14 19.54
N TRP A 293 0.24 -12.09 20.03
CA TRP A 293 0.46 -13.52 19.90
C TRP A 293 -0.56 -14.10 18.93
N CYS A 294 -0.09 -14.83 17.91
CA CYS A 294 -0.93 -15.49 16.92
C CYS A 294 -0.86 -17.01 17.12
N ALA A 295 -2.04 -17.65 17.20
CA ALA A 295 -2.13 -19.10 17.41
C ALA A 295 -1.75 -19.92 16.16
N TRP A 296 -1.40 -19.29 15.04
CA TRP A 296 -0.94 -19.97 13.82
C TRP A 296 0.29 -20.86 14.04
N GLY A 297 1.00 -20.70 15.15
CA GLY A 297 2.03 -21.66 15.57
C GLY A 297 1.51 -23.10 15.73
N TYR A 298 0.22 -23.29 16.00
CA TYR A 298 -0.46 -24.59 16.05
C TYR A 298 -1.03 -25.04 14.70
N GLU A 299 -0.95 -24.20 13.68
CA GLU A 299 -1.60 -24.38 12.36
C GLU A 299 -3.10 -24.72 12.49
N ARG A 300 -3.70 -25.32 11.44
CA ARG A 300 -5.13 -25.68 11.41
C ARG A 300 -5.54 -26.79 12.38
N ASN A 301 -4.59 -27.58 12.88
CA ASN A 301 -4.86 -28.79 13.69
C ASN A 301 -4.85 -28.54 15.20
N PHE A 302 -5.02 -27.30 15.64
CA PHE A 302 -5.08 -26.95 17.05
C PHE A 302 -6.27 -27.56 17.78
N THR A 303 -6.13 -27.69 19.11
CA THR A 303 -7.27 -27.84 20.03
C THR A 303 -7.48 -26.52 20.80
N THR A 304 -8.71 -26.28 21.26
CA THR A 304 -9.04 -25.11 22.10
C THR A 304 -8.22 -25.10 23.38
N GLU A 305 -7.96 -26.27 23.97
CA GLU A 305 -7.16 -26.44 25.18
C GLU A 305 -5.70 -26.03 24.98
N GLN A 306 -5.08 -26.38 23.83
CA GLN A 306 -3.71 -25.96 23.49
C GLN A 306 -3.60 -24.45 23.46
N ILE A 307 -4.51 -23.78 22.76
CA ILE A 307 -4.50 -22.30 22.65
C ILE A 307 -4.69 -21.67 24.03
N LEU A 308 -5.70 -22.14 24.80
CA LEU A 308 -6.02 -21.57 26.10
C LEU A 308 -4.92 -21.82 27.14
N ALA A 309 -4.19 -22.96 27.04
CA ALA A 309 -3.05 -23.24 27.91
C ALA A 309 -1.84 -22.34 27.62
N THR A 310 -1.73 -21.79 26.40
CA THR A 310 -0.65 -20.87 26.02
C THR A 310 -0.88 -19.44 26.55
N LEU A 311 -2.13 -19.02 26.74
CA LEU A 311 -2.46 -17.64 27.11
C LEU A 311 -1.70 -17.11 28.35
N PRO A 312 -1.57 -17.88 29.47
CA PRO A 312 -0.81 -17.39 30.62
C PRO A 312 0.67 -17.11 30.28
N LYS A 313 1.29 -17.92 29.41
CA LYS A 313 2.66 -17.73 28.96
C LYS A 313 2.77 -16.48 28.06
N ALA A 314 1.88 -16.33 27.09
CA ALA A 314 1.83 -15.17 26.21
C ALA A 314 1.63 -13.88 27.01
N ARG A 315 0.70 -13.89 27.97
CA ARG A 315 0.46 -12.76 28.86
C ARG A 315 1.65 -12.42 29.73
N ALA A 316 2.32 -13.43 30.29
CA ALA A 316 3.53 -13.27 31.10
C ALA A 316 4.73 -12.68 30.30
N LEU A 317 4.76 -12.90 28.98
CA LEU A 317 5.70 -12.24 28.07
C LEU A 317 5.33 -10.78 27.78
N GLY A 318 4.11 -10.35 28.11
CA GLY A 318 3.64 -9.00 27.82
C GLY A 318 2.90 -8.84 26.51
N LEU A 319 2.41 -9.93 25.90
CA LEU A 319 1.57 -9.91 24.73
C LEU A 319 0.12 -9.64 25.13
N ASP A 320 -0.59 -8.83 24.38
CA ASP A 320 -1.94 -8.36 24.72
C ASP A 320 -3.02 -8.93 23.80
N TRP A 321 -2.71 -9.19 22.53
CA TRP A 321 -3.61 -9.86 21.59
C TRP A 321 -3.40 -11.37 21.56
N ALA A 322 -4.50 -12.12 21.50
CA ALA A 322 -4.51 -13.53 21.14
C ALA A 322 -5.34 -13.70 19.86
N VAL A 323 -4.66 -14.04 18.76
CA VAL A 323 -5.30 -14.23 17.46
C VAL A 323 -5.61 -15.72 17.29
N LEU A 324 -6.91 -16.07 17.20
CA LEU A 324 -7.35 -17.38 16.71
C LEU A 324 -7.26 -17.32 15.18
N ASP A 325 -6.24 -17.95 14.63
CA ASP A 325 -5.97 -17.97 13.20
C ASP A 325 -6.83 -19.02 12.46
N ASP A 326 -6.53 -19.32 11.19
CA ASP A 326 -7.24 -20.24 10.33
C ASP A 326 -7.43 -21.64 10.95
N GLY A 327 -8.57 -22.28 10.64
CA GLY A 327 -8.91 -23.64 11.07
C GLY A 327 -10.00 -23.74 12.14
N TRP A 328 -10.65 -22.66 12.54
CA TRP A 328 -11.80 -22.68 13.43
C TRP A 328 -13.12 -23.00 12.70
N GLN A 329 -13.15 -22.79 11.40
CA GLN A 329 -14.30 -22.96 10.49
C GLN A 329 -14.28 -24.32 9.79
N THR A 330 -15.45 -24.74 9.30
CA THR A 330 -15.59 -25.94 8.49
C THR A 330 -15.04 -25.79 7.08
N SER A 331 -15.26 -24.62 6.48
CA SER A 331 -14.79 -24.25 5.13
C SER A 331 -14.99 -22.78 4.86
N GLU A 332 -14.20 -22.21 3.94
CA GLU A 332 -14.46 -20.91 3.36
C GLU A 332 -15.79 -20.95 2.57
N GLY A 333 -16.63 -19.96 2.79
CA GLY A 333 -17.96 -19.85 2.21
C GLY A 333 -19.08 -20.20 3.17
N ASP A 334 -19.06 -21.36 3.83
CA ASP A 334 -20.07 -21.70 4.83
C ASP A 334 -19.82 -21.01 6.18
N TRP A 335 -18.56 -20.84 6.57
CA TRP A 335 -18.14 -20.12 7.79
C TRP A 335 -18.84 -20.61 9.04
N GLN A 336 -19.13 -21.93 9.10
CA GLN A 336 -19.65 -22.58 10.27
C GLN A 336 -18.51 -22.93 11.22
N VAL A 337 -18.76 -22.82 12.51
CA VAL A 337 -17.82 -23.24 13.54
C VAL A 337 -17.59 -24.75 13.44
N ASP A 338 -16.33 -25.18 13.39
CA ASP A 338 -15.97 -26.60 13.38
C ASP A 338 -16.33 -27.26 14.72
N ARG A 339 -17.34 -28.13 14.69
CA ARG A 339 -17.87 -28.80 15.89
C ARG A 339 -16.92 -29.87 16.45
N ALA A 340 -15.89 -30.26 15.73
CA ALA A 340 -14.85 -31.12 16.29
C ALA A 340 -13.99 -30.35 17.30
N LYS A 341 -13.85 -29.04 17.13
CA LYS A 341 -13.08 -28.14 18.02
C LYS A 341 -13.98 -27.39 19.00
N PHE A 342 -15.18 -27.04 18.57
CA PHE A 342 -16.18 -26.28 19.31
C PHE A 342 -17.53 -27.01 19.28
N PRO A 343 -17.72 -28.08 20.09
CA PRO A 343 -18.91 -28.94 20.00
C PRO A 343 -20.25 -28.18 20.16
N GLY A 344 -20.29 -27.16 21.00
CA GLY A 344 -21.44 -26.28 21.20
C GLY A 344 -21.63 -25.20 20.10
N GLY A 345 -20.75 -25.18 19.07
CA GLY A 345 -20.83 -24.21 17.98
C GLY A 345 -20.62 -22.77 18.44
N ASP A 346 -21.54 -21.89 18.10
CA ASP A 346 -21.47 -20.43 18.42
C ASP A 346 -21.33 -20.14 19.90
N ALA A 347 -21.98 -20.96 20.74
CA ALA A 347 -21.90 -20.81 22.20
C ALA A 347 -20.47 -21.05 22.71
N ASP A 348 -19.79 -22.08 22.17
CA ASP A 348 -18.41 -22.40 22.54
C ASP A 348 -17.44 -21.34 21.98
N MET A 349 -17.68 -20.82 20.78
CA MET A 349 -16.88 -19.74 20.21
C MET A 349 -16.97 -18.48 21.06
N LYS A 350 -18.18 -18.11 21.48
CA LYS A 350 -18.39 -17.00 22.43
C LYS A 350 -17.69 -17.25 23.78
N ALA A 351 -17.81 -18.47 24.33
CA ALA A 351 -17.14 -18.83 25.57
C ALA A 351 -15.61 -18.79 25.42
N PHE A 352 -15.07 -19.22 24.27
CA PHE A 352 -13.65 -19.16 23.97
C PHE A 352 -13.13 -17.71 23.94
N ALA A 353 -13.83 -16.79 23.26
CA ALA A 353 -13.49 -15.37 23.28
C ALA A 353 -13.56 -14.77 24.72
N CYS A 354 -14.53 -15.19 25.54
CA CYS A 354 -14.59 -14.80 26.95
C CYS A 354 -13.37 -15.29 27.73
N ARG A 355 -12.97 -16.55 27.57
CA ARG A 355 -11.78 -17.14 28.25
C ARG A 355 -10.49 -16.41 27.89
N ILE A 356 -10.33 -15.93 26.64
CA ILE A 356 -9.19 -15.10 26.26
C ILE A 356 -9.22 -13.77 27.05
N ARG A 357 -10.38 -13.12 27.16
CA ARG A 357 -10.51 -11.89 27.97
C ARG A 357 -10.25 -12.14 29.46
N ASP A 358 -10.75 -13.24 30.01
CA ASP A 358 -10.53 -13.61 31.41
C ASP A 358 -9.03 -13.86 31.70
N ALA A 359 -8.27 -14.31 30.68
CA ALA A 359 -6.81 -14.41 30.76
C ALA A 359 -6.10 -13.05 30.64
N GLY A 360 -6.84 -11.93 30.52
CA GLY A 360 -6.31 -10.57 30.41
C GLY A 360 -5.76 -10.24 29.00
N MET A 361 -6.18 -10.97 27.98
CA MET A 361 -5.80 -10.75 26.59
C MET A 361 -7.03 -10.36 25.73
N LYS A 362 -6.79 -9.80 24.55
CA LYS A 362 -7.82 -9.37 23.60
C LYS A 362 -7.99 -10.44 22.51
N PRO A 363 -9.22 -10.96 22.29
CA PRO A 363 -9.48 -11.94 21.25
C PRO A 363 -9.56 -11.29 19.87
N ARG A 364 -8.82 -11.82 18.88
CA ARG A 364 -8.92 -11.48 17.46
C ARG A 364 -9.18 -12.76 16.66
N LEU A 365 -10.01 -12.69 15.63
CA LEU A 365 -10.36 -13.83 14.80
C LEU A 365 -9.85 -13.64 13.36
N TRP A 366 -9.22 -14.68 12.81
CA TRP A 366 -8.90 -14.79 11.40
C TRP A 366 -10.18 -15.09 10.59
N PHE A 367 -10.27 -14.50 9.40
CA PHE A 367 -11.42 -14.66 8.52
C PHE A 367 -11.02 -14.32 7.07
N SER A 368 -11.34 -15.19 6.09
CA SER A 368 -11.05 -14.98 4.67
C SER A 368 -12.32 -14.73 3.85
N PRO A 369 -12.77 -13.49 3.66
CA PRO A 369 -13.96 -13.18 2.88
C PRO A 369 -13.72 -13.35 1.36
N LEU A 370 -14.81 -13.31 0.58
CA LEU A 370 -14.82 -13.35 -0.88
C LEU A 370 -14.34 -14.67 -1.52
N ALA A 371 -14.10 -15.72 -0.75
CA ALA A 371 -13.80 -17.05 -1.24
C ALA A 371 -14.85 -18.05 -0.77
N ALA A 372 -15.21 -19.02 -1.61
CA ALA A 372 -16.10 -20.12 -1.26
C ALA A 372 -15.61 -21.45 -1.86
N ASN A 373 -15.43 -22.46 -1.00
CA ASN A 373 -14.96 -23.77 -1.43
C ASN A 373 -16.03 -24.56 -2.19
N PRO A 374 -15.62 -25.41 -3.15
CA PRO A 374 -16.53 -26.36 -3.80
C PRO A 374 -17.27 -27.23 -2.80
N GLY A 375 -18.56 -27.45 -3.03
CA GLY A 375 -19.38 -28.34 -2.18
C GLY A 375 -20.03 -27.68 -0.97
N THR A 376 -19.73 -26.41 -0.70
CA THR A 376 -20.39 -25.63 0.36
C THR A 376 -21.88 -25.43 0.10
N ALA A 377 -22.66 -25.26 1.16
CA ALA A 377 -24.08 -24.91 1.07
C ALA A 377 -24.26 -23.57 0.36
N LEU A 378 -23.34 -22.61 0.62
CA LEU A 378 -23.36 -21.31 -0.05
C LEU A 378 -23.36 -21.46 -1.58
N LEU A 379 -22.43 -22.23 -2.15
CA LEU A 379 -22.34 -22.37 -3.62
C LEU A 379 -23.49 -23.19 -4.19
N ARG A 380 -24.01 -24.16 -3.44
CA ARG A 380 -25.18 -24.95 -3.88
C ARG A 380 -26.44 -24.10 -3.96
N ASP A 381 -26.67 -23.24 -2.96
CA ASP A 381 -27.92 -22.54 -2.78
C ASP A 381 -27.86 -21.09 -3.34
N HIS A 382 -26.65 -20.54 -3.51
CA HIS A 382 -26.38 -19.15 -3.90
C HIS A 382 -25.28 -19.03 -4.95
N ALA A 383 -25.33 -19.86 -6.00
CA ALA A 383 -24.39 -19.76 -7.13
C ALA A 383 -24.46 -18.40 -7.85
N ASP A 384 -25.55 -17.66 -7.67
CA ASP A 384 -25.68 -16.27 -8.11
C ASP A 384 -24.65 -15.31 -7.49
N MET A 385 -24.05 -15.65 -6.37
CA MET A 385 -23.02 -14.82 -5.72
C MET A 385 -21.64 -14.90 -6.39
N LEU A 386 -21.41 -15.88 -7.29
CA LEU A 386 -20.13 -16.10 -7.94
C LEU A 386 -19.72 -14.93 -8.85
N LEU A 387 -18.46 -14.61 -8.82
CA LEU A 387 -17.82 -13.78 -9.85
C LEU A 387 -17.54 -14.67 -11.07
N LEU A 388 -18.19 -14.36 -12.20
CA LEU A 388 -18.04 -15.12 -13.44
C LEU A 388 -17.19 -14.33 -14.44
N ASP A 389 -16.35 -15.04 -15.18
CA ASP A 389 -15.64 -14.50 -16.33
C ASP A 389 -16.57 -14.34 -17.56
N ARG A 390 -15.98 -13.88 -18.67
CA ARG A 390 -16.74 -13.64 -19.92
C ARG A 390 -17.38 -14.90 -20.49
N ASP A 391 -16.77 -16.07 -20.27
CA ASP A 391 -17.22 -17.35 -20.78
C ASP A 391 -18.20 -18.04 -19.82
N GLY A 392 -18.51 -17.40 -18.70
CA GLY A 392 -19.43 -17.89 -17.67
C GLY A 392 -18.77 -18.84 -16.68
N ALA A 393 -17.46 -19.02 -16.72
CA ALA A 393 -16.74 -19.81 -15.72
C ALA A 393 -16.54 -19.02 -14.42
N ALA A 394 -16.62 -19.69 -13.27
CA ALA A 394 -16.36 -19.08 -11.98
C ALA A 394 -14.88 -18.73 -11.85
N GLN A 395 -14.60 -17.51 -11.40
CA GLN A 395 -13.23 -17.08 -11.10
C GLN A 395 -12.65 -17.94 -9.99
N ASN A 396 -11.52 -18.58 -10.26
CA ASN A 396 -10.85 -19.43 -9.30
C ASN A 396 -10.02 -18.62 -8.29
N VAL A 397 -10.01 -19.07 -7.03
CA VAL A 397 -9.10 -18.66 -5.96
C VAL A 397 -8.28 -19.90 -5.61
N SER A 398 -7.14 -20.08 -6.29
CA SER A 398 -6.38 -21.34 -6.31
C SER A 398 -5.78 -21.69 -4.94
N TRP A 399 -5.28 -20.68 -4.23
CA TRP A 399 -4.64 -20.85 -2.92
C TRP A 399 -5.61 -21.42 -1.88
N TRP A 400 -6.88 -20.99 -1.92
CA TRP A 400 -7.94 -21.43 -0.99
C TRP A 400 -8.78 -22.58 -1.55
N ASN A 401 -8.42 -23.14 -2.71
CA ASN A 401 -9.21 -24.16 -3.40
C ASN A 401 -10.69 -23.75 -3.52
N GLY A 402 -10.94 -22.51 -3.92
CA GLY A 402 -12.27 -21.93 -3.92
C GLY A 402 -12.58 -21.12 -5.16
N TYR A 403 -13.74 -20.49 -5.14
CA TYR A 403 -14.20 -19.56 -6.15
C TYR A 403 -14.44 -18.19 -5.55
N ALA A 404 -14.16 -17.15 -6.34
CA ALA A 404 -14.35 -15.77 -5.92
C ALA A 404 -15.84 -15.40 -5.93
N LEU A 405 -16.27 -14.69 -4.89
CA LEU A 405 -17.57 -14.05 -4.80
C LEU A 405 -17.47 -12.60 -5.26
N CYS A 406 -18.53 -12.08 -5.89
CA CYS A 406 -18.49 -10.72 -6.43
C CYS A 406 -18.70 -9.66 -5.35
N PRO A 407 -17.69 -8.83 -5.01
CA PRO A 407 -17.80 -7.82 -3.93
C PRO A 407 -18.78 -6.68 -4.26
N ALA A 408 -19.17 -6.53 -5.53
CA ALA A 408 -20.13 -5.51 -5.96
C ALA A 408 -21.58 -6.01 -5.95
N TYR A 409 -21.82 -7.29 -5.64
CA TYR A 409 -23.17 -7.86 -5.56
C TYR A 409 -23.73 -7.69 -4.14
N GLY A 410 -24.89 -7.03 -4.00
CA GLY A 410 -25.48 -6.70 -2.71
C GLY A 410 -25.61 -7.87 -1.74
N PRO A 411 -26.14 -9.06 -2.16
CA PRO A 411 -26.22 -10.22 -1.28
C PRO A 411 -24.87 -10.70 -0.73
N VAL A 412 -23.78 -10.58 -1.49
CA VAL A 412 -22.41 -10.88 -0.99
C VAL A 412 -21.99 -9.90 0.10
N VAL A 413 -22.24 -8.60 -0.11
CA VAL A 413 -21.95 -7.58 0.91
C VAL A 413 -22.74 -7.86 2.19
N ASP A 414 -24.03 -8.17 2.07
CA ASP A 414 -24.92 -8.44 3.22
C ASP A 414 -24.50 -9.71 3.98
N LEU A 415 -24.07 -10.76 3.27
CA LEU A 415 -23.52 -11.99 3.85
C LEU A 415 -22.34 -11.67 4.78
N PHE A 416 -21.35 -10.93 4.27
CA PHE A 416 -20.14 -10.66 5.03
C PHE A 416 -20.34 -9.60 6.12
N ARG A 417 -21.24 -8.67 5.97
CA ARG A 417 -21.69 -7.80 7.06
C ARG A 417 -22.32 -8.61 8.20
N ALA A 418 -23.13 -9.62 7.86
CA ALA A 418 -23.70 -10.51 8.88
C ALA A 418 -22.61 -11.31 9.61
N GLN A 419 -21.57 -11.78 8.92
CA GLN A 419 -20.42 -12.43 9.56
C GLN A 419 -19.67 -11.47 10.48
N MET A 420 -19.46 -10.22 10.10
CA MET A 420 -18.82 -9.22 10.97
C MET A 420 -19.63 -8.97 12.24
N ARG A 421 -20.97 -8.85 12.15
CA ARG A 421 -21.87 -8.74 13.34
C ARG A 421 -21.74 -9.96 14.24
N ARG A 422 -21.72 -11.16 13.64
CA ARG A 422 -21.57 -12.42 14.39
C ARG A 422 -20.24 -12.46 15.13
N ILE A 423 -19.12 -12.15 14.47
CA ILE A 423 -17.78 -12.21 15.04
C ILE A 423 -17.61 -11.19 16.17
N ILE A 424 -17.87 -9.92 15.88
CA ILE A 424 -17.62 -8.83 16.83
C ILE A 424 -18.77 -8.69 17.84
N GLY A 425 -20.03 -8.68 17.36
CA GLY A 425 -21.20 -8.40 18.19
C GLY A 425 -21.66 -9.59 19.01
N GLU A 426 -21.76 -10.78 18.40
CA GLU A 426 -22.36 -11.95 19.06
C GLU A 426 -21.33 -12.79 19.81
N TRP A 427 -20.19 -13.12 19.15
CA TRP A 427 -19.11 -13.90 19.79
C TRP A 427 -18.24 -13.03 20.70
N GLY A 428 -18.17 -11.73 20.43
CA GLY A 428 -17.46 -10.78 21.28
C GLY A 428 -15.95 -10.77 21.04
N PHE A 429 -15.49 -11.07 19.84
CA PHE A 429 -14.11 -10.75 19.45
C PHE A 429 -13.91 -9.24 19.39
N GLU A 430 -12.72 -8.78 19.74
CA GLU A 430 -12.36 -7.36 19.75
C GLU A 430 -11.65 -6.91 18.47
N GLY A 431 -11.38 -7.84 17.55
CA GLY A 431 -10.78 -7.57 16.25
C GLY A 431 -10.88 -8.75 15.30
N VAL A 432 -10.57 -8.46 14.04
CA VAL A 432 -10.49 -9.45 12.96
C VAL A 432 -9.18 -9.31 12.19
N LYS A 433 -8.65 -10.44 11.69
CA LYS A 433 -7.61 -10.52 10.67
C LYS A 433 -8.28 -11.03 9.39
N LEU A 434 -8.48 -10.16 8.42
CA LEU A 434 -9.03 -10.50 7.10
C LEU A 434 -7.87 -10.90 6.20
N ASP A 435 -7.91 -12.12 5.63
CA ASP A 435 -6.73 -12.71 5.02
C ASP A 435 -7.01 -13.31 3.62
N GLY A 436 -6.02 -13.22 2.73
CA GLY A 436 -6.03 -13.81 1.40
C GLY A 436 -5.41 -12.95 0.29
N GLN A 437 -4.75 -13.58 -0.68
CA GLN A 437 -4.15 -12.93 -1.83
C GLN A 437 -5.19 -12.20 -2.69
N HIS A 438 -6.40 -12.75 -2.78
CA HIS A 438 -7.52 -12.25 -3.56
C HIS A 438 -8.19 -11.00 -2.98
N LEU A 439 -7.73 -10.48 -1.83
CA LEU A 439 -8.37 -9.34 -1.16
C LEU A 439 -8.06 -7.98 -1.82
N ASN A 440 -6.99 -7.88 -2.61
CA ASN A 440 -6.52 -6.63 -3.19
C ASN A 440 -7.13 -6.31 -4.55
N GLY A 441 -7.65 -7.32 -5.25
CA GLY A 441 -8.22 -7.13 -6.57
C GLY A 441 -9.06 -8.33 -6.98
N VAL A 442 -10.02 -8.07 -7.86
CA VAL A 442 -10.87 -9.09 -8.47
C VAL A 442 -10.92 -8.86 -9.97
N ALA A 443 -11.30 -9.90 -10.71
CA ALA A 443 -11.53 -9.80 -12.15
C ALA A 443 -12.83 -9.02 -12.46
N PRO A 444 -13.01 -8.50 -13.69
CA PRO A 444 -14.31 -8.02 -14.17
C PRO A 444 -15.35 -9.11 -14.08
N CYS A 445 -16.55 -8.79 -13.59
CA CYS A 445 -17.64 -9.74 -13.38
C CYS A 445 -18.66 -9.69 -14.51
N TYR A 446 -18.89 -10.82 -15.17
CA TYR A 446 -19.87 -11.00 -16.23
C TYR A 446 -21.09 -11.82 -15.80
N ASN A 447 -21.30 -12.03 -14.50
CA ASN A 447 -22.45 -12.79 -14.01
C ASN A 447 -23.76 -12.08 -14.37
N PRO A 448 -24.66 -12.73 -15.16
CA PRO A 448 -25.91 -12.12 -15.61
C PRO A 448 -26.92 -11.89 -14.47
N ALA A 449 -26.74 -12.54 -13.31
CA ALA A 449 -27.55 -12.28 -12.12
C ALA A 449 -27.23 -10.94 -11.47
N HIS A 450 -26.08 -10.33 -11.80
CA HIS A 450 -25.65 -9.05 -11.27
C HIS A 450 -26.05 -7.90 -12.19
N ASN A 451 -26.66 -6.86 -11.65
CA ASN A 451 -27.06 -5.67 -12.42
C ASN A 451 -25.89 -4.67 -12.52
N HIS A 452 -24.70 -5.13 -12.91
CA HIS A 452 -23.57 -4.26 -13.16
C HIS A 452 -23.79 -3.45 -14.43
N ALA A 453 -23.56 -2.13 -14.39
CA ALA A 453 -23.57 -1.30 -15.59
C ALA A 453 -22.37 -1.64 -16.50
N ARG A 454 -21.28 -2.12 -15.91
CA ARG A 454 -20.05 -2.56 -16.58
C ARG A 454 -19.39 -3.70 -15.78
N PRO A 455 -18.74 -4.65 -16.43
CA PRO A 455 -18.06 -5.75 -15.73
C PRO A 455 -16.99 -5.29 -14.72
N GLU A 456 -16.32 -4.18 -14.98
CA GLU A 456 -15.28 -3.61 -14.11
C GLU A 456 -15.81 -3.09 -12.78
N GLU A 457 -17.12 -2.95 -12.60
CA GLU A 457 -17.71 -2.53 -11.33
C GLU A 457 -17.37 -3.48 -10.17
N SER A 458 -17.12 -4.76 -10.44
CA SER A 458 -16.65 -5.72 -9.44
C SER A 458 -15.38 -5.20 -8.76
N TYR A 459 -14.41 -4.73 -9.53
CA TYR A 459 -13.15 -4.18 -9.02
C TYR A 459 -13.31 -2.76 -8.47
N GLU A 460 -14.01 -1.90 -9.19
CA GLU A 460 -14.19 -0.49 -8.78
C GLU A 460 -14.95 -0.34 -7.45
N LYS A 461 -15.82 -1.30 -7.10
CA LYS A 461 -16.58 -1.31 -5.83
C LYS A 461 -15.93 -2.13 -4.71
N LEU A 462 -14.78 -2.72 -4.94
CA LEU A 462 -14.10 -3.52 -3.92
C LEU A 462 -13.83 -2.71 -2.64
N GLN A 463 -13.46 -1.45 -2.75
CA GLN A 463 -13.29 -0.57 -1.59
C GLN A 463 -14.61 -0.33 -0.81
N ASP A 464 -15.76 -0.27 -1.51
CA ASP A 464 -17.08 -0.10 -0.86
C ASP A 464 -17.43 -1.36 -0.05
N PHE A 465 -17.06 -2.55 -0.54
CA PHE A 465 -17.17 -3.82 0.19
C PHE A 465 -16.35 -3.79 1.49
N TRP A 466 -15.06 -3.43 1.42
CA TRP A 466 -14.20 -3.35 2.61
C TRP A 466 -14.71 -2.33 3.60
N LYS A 467 -15.16 -1.17 3.10
CA LYS A 467 -15.74 -0.14 3.96
C LYS A 467 -17.00 -0.65 4.67
N ALA A 468 -17.85 -1.41 3.99
CA ALA A 468 -19.06 -1.97 4.60
C ALA A 468 -18.73 -2.93 5.75
N LEU A 469 -17.70 -3.77 5.59
CA LEU A 469 -17.22 -4.66 6.64
C LEU A 469 -16.60 -3.89 7.82
N TYR A 470 -15.76 -2.92 7.52
CA TYR A 470 -15.16 -2.05 8.54
C TYR A 470 -16.22 -1.30 9.34
N ASP A 471 -17.17 -0.64 8.66
CA ASP A 471 -18.23 0.11 9.30
C ASP A 471 -19.10 -0.79 10.21
N GLU A 472 -19.36 -2.03 9.80
CA GLU A 472 -20.09 -3.01 10.61
C GLU A 472 -19.32 -3.43 11.86
N ALA A 473 -18.01 -3.65 11.73
CA ALA A 473 -17.14 -3.96 12.87
C ALA A 473 -17.12 -2.81 13.89
N ILE A 474 -16.95 -1.57 13.42
CA ILE A 474 -16.90 -0.37 14.27
C ILE A 474 -18.28 -0.05 14.88
N ALA A 475 -19.38 -0.32 14.18
CA ALA A 475 -20.72 -0.18 14.72
C ALA A 475 -20.98 -1.16 15.87
N ALA A 476 -20.48 -2.39 15.78
CA ALA A 476 -20.58 -3.39 16.82
C ALA A 476 -19.63 -3.12 18.00
N ASN A 477 -18.41 -2.65 17.72
CA ASN A 477 -17.42 -2.25 18.72
C ASN A 477 -16.58 -1.07 18.20
N PRO A 478 -16.77 0.16 18.70
CA PRO A 478 -16.01 1.33 18.25
C PRO A 478 -14.49 1.25 18.46
N GLN A 479 -14.01 0.29 19.25
CA GLN A 479 -12.59 0.04 19.48
C GLN A 479 -12.07 -1.20 18.73
N ALA A 480 -12.89 -1.76 17.82
CA ALA A 480 -12.50 -2.95 17.06
C ALA A 480 -11.24 -2.71 16.23
N VAL A 481 -10.35 -3.70 16.25
CA VAL A 481 -9.16 -3.71 15.38
C VAL A 481 -9.46 -4.54 14.14
N VAL A 482 -9.42 -3.89 12.98
CA VAL A 482 -9.62 -4.52 11.67
C VAL A 482 -8.30 -4.51 10.93
N GLU A 483 -7.78 -5.70 10.69
CA GLU A 483 -6.55 -5.97 9.95
C GLU A 483 -6.90 -6.59 8.60
N ILE A 484 -6.30 -6.10 7.52
CA ILE A 484 -6.36 -6.74 6.20
C ILE A 484 -4.96 -7.27 5.90
N CYS A 485 -4.85 -8.58 5.69
CA CYS A 485 -3.63 -9.31 5.39
C CYS A 485 -3.73 -9.90 3.96
N PRO A 486 -3.01 -9.37 2.97
CA PRO A 486 -3.04 -9.94 1.62
C PRO A 486 -2.15 -11.18 1.45
N CYS A 487 -1.83 -11.89 2.53
CA CYS A 487 -1.14 -13.20 2.56
C CYS A 487 0.15 -13.22 1.70
N GLY A 488 1.08 -12.33 2.01
CA GLY A 488 2.39 -12.21 1.35
C GLY A 488 2.48 -11.17 0.24
N ASP A 489 1.34 -10.70 -0.28
CA ASP A 489 1.30 -9.74 -1.38
C ASP A 489 1.34 -8.27 -0.95
N SER A 490 1.33 -7.39 -1.93
CA SER A 490 1.20 -5.96 -1.74
C SER A 490 -0.20 -5.59 -1.25
N PHE A 491 -0.35 -4.38 -0.72
CA PHE A 491 -1.63 -3.85 -0.25
C PHE A 491 -2.27 -2.94 -1.29
N ALA A 492 -3.55 -3.15 -1.55
CA ALA A 492 -4.32 -2.21 -2.34
C ALA A 492 -4.54 -0.91 -1.55
N PHE A 493 -4.10 0.21 -2.11
CA PHE A 493 -4.23 1.51 -1.47
C PHE A 493 -5.68 1.85 -1.12
N HIS A 494 -6.62 1.52 -2.02
CA HIS A 494 -8.03 1.80 -1.82
C HIS A 494 -8.69 0.98 -0.69
N ASN A 495 -8.04 -0.09 -0.20
CA ASN A 495 -8.50 -0.86 0.95
C ASN A 495 -8.04 -0.24 2.29
N MET A 496 -6.98 0.58 2.29
CA MET A 496 -6.38 1.14 3.50
C MET A 496 -7.34 2.00 4.35
N PRO A 497 -8.32 2.74 3.78
CA PRO A 497 -9.34 3.41 4.57
C PRO A 497 -10.28 2.51 5.39
N ALA A 498 -10.27 1.20 5.11
CA ALA A 498 -11.11 0.20 5.77
C ALA A 498 -10.32 -0.71 6.72
N MET A 499 -9.12 -0.32 7.13
CA MET A 499 -8.31 -1.05 8.12
C MET A 499 -7.63 -0.08 9.08
N ASN A 500 -7.44 -0.49 10.33
CA ASN A 500 -6.76 0.29 11.36
C ASN A 500 -5.58 -0.48 11.98
N ASN A 501 -5.20 -1.58 11.38
CA ASN A 501 -3.99 -2.37 11.65
C ASN A 501 -3.57 -3.08 10.36
N THR A 502 -2.27 -3.32 10.18
CA THR A 502 -1.75 -4.03 9.00
C THR A 502 -0.51 -4.84 9.36
N PRO A 503 -0.36 -6.08 8.86
CA PRO A 503 0.86 -6.86 9.03
C PRO A 503 1.83 -6.60 7.86
N ALA A 504 3.08 -7.03 8.03
CA ALA A 504 4.02 -7.18 6.91
C ALA A 504 3.55 -8.21 5.88
N SER A 505 2.56 -9.00 6.25
CA SER A 505 1.95 -10.04 5.41
C SER A 505 2.95 -11.06 4.91
N ASP A 506 3.14 -12.13 5.66
CA ASP A 506 4.06 -13.25 5.39
C ASP A 506 5.41 -12.81 4.79
N PRO A 507 6.21 -11.99 5.49
CA PRO A 507 7.49 -11.56 4.97
C PRO A 507 8.45 -12.75 4.88
N GLU A 508 9.24 -12.79 3.80
CA GLU A 508 10.24 -13.82 3.57
C GLU A 508 11.61 -13.44 4.15
N SER A 509 11.76 -12.22 4.63
CA SER A 509 13.00 -11.72 5.22
C SER A 509 12.76 -10.49 6.09
N SER A 510 13.71 -10.21 6.99
CA SER A 510 13.76 -8.97 7.78
C SER A 510 13.86 -7.73 6.90
N TRP A 511 14.49 -7.84 5.72
CA TRP A 511 14.52 -6.78 4.71
C TRP A 511 13.10 -6.41 4.24
N GLN A 512 12.26 -7.41 3.92
CA GLN A 512 10.87 -7.16 3.53
C GLN A 512 10.07 -6.49 4.65
N VAL A 513 10.26 -6.88 5.92
CA VAL A 513 9.63 -6.21 7.07
C VAL A 513 9.97 -4.72 7.08
N ARG A 514 11.25 -4.37 6.91
CA ARG A 514 11.70 -2.97 6.94
C ARG A 514 11.15 -2.15 5.76
N LEU A 515 11.20 -2.70 4.55
CA LEU A 515 10.71 -2.01 3.35
C LEU A 515 9.19 -1.85 3.35
N LYS A 516 8.45 -2.93 3.70
CA LYS A 516 7.00 -2.87 3.85
C LYS A 516 6.63 -1.86 4.94
N GLY A 517 7.35 -1.86 6.06
CA GLY A 517 7.15 -0.89 7.14
C GLY A 517 7.35 0.56 6.68
N LYS A 518 8.45 0.87 5.99
CA LYS A 518 8.69 2.20 5.44
C LYS A 518 7.57 2.61 4.47
N THR A 519 7.10 1.67 3.63
CA THR A 519 6.01 1.90 2.68
C THR A 519 4.69 2.20 3.39
N PHE A 520 4.32 1.44 4.44
CA PHE A 520 3.10 1.71 5.20
C PHE A 520 3.15 3.05 5.93
N LYS A 521 4.31 3.40 6.51
CA LYS A 521 4.49 4.72 7.13
C LYS A 521 4.32 5.86 6.12
N ALA A 522 4.65 5.64 4.85
CA ALA A 522 4.39 6.61 3.77
C ALA A 522 2.89 6.65 3.40
N LEU A 523 2.26 5.49 3.16
CA LEU A 523 0.90 5.40 2.61
C LEU A 523 -0.22 5.58 3.63
N MET A 524 0.00 5.24 4.90
CA MET A 524 -1.01 5.34 5.96
C MET A 524 -0.70 6.41 7.00
N GLY A 525 0.53 6.94 6.99
CA GLY A 525 1.00 7.98 7.91
C GLY A 525 2.15 7.53 8.81
N PRO A 526 2.95 8.47 9.32
CA PRO A 526 4.23 8.17 10.00
C PRO A 526 4.08 7.39 11.30
N SER A 527 2.90 7.35 11.90
CA SER A 527 2.55 6.55 13.09
C SER A 527 1.58 5.41 12.79
N ALA A 528 1.39 5.02 11.50
CA ALA A 528 0.50 3.93 11.13
C ALA A 528 0.84 2.64 11.89
N PRO A 529 -0.14 1.95 12.49
CA PRO A 529 0.07 0.68 13.17
C PRO A 529 0.34 -0.42 12.12
N PHE A 530 1.49 -1.01 12.25
CA PHE A 530 2.01 -2.02 11.34
C PHE A 530 2.73 -3.08 12.17
N SER A 531 2.43 -4.35 11.98
CA SER A 531 3.13 -5.45 12.65
C SER A 531 4.13 -6.13 11.72
N GLY A 532 5.19 -6.69 12.31
CA GLY A 532 6.15 -7.51 11.57
C GLY A 532 5.60 -8.85 11.08
N ASP A 533 4.35 -9.17 11.43
CA ASP A 533 3.69 -10.45 11.16
C ASP A 533 4.48 -11.61 11.81
N HIS A 534 5.01 -12.54 11.05
CA HIS A 534 5.69 -13.74 11.53
C HIS A 534 7.21 -13.57 11.71
N VAL A 535 7.66 -12.42 12.18
CA VAL A 535 9.10 -12.13 12.38
C VAL A 535 9.81 -13.07 13.34
N GLU A 536 9.07 -13.75 14.18
CA GLU A 536 9.56 -14.73 15.13
C GLU A 536 10.05 -16.06 14.48
N LEU A 537 9.99 -16.16 13.18
CA LEU A 537 10.52 -17.34 12.47
C LEU A 537 12.03 -17.51 12.64
N SER A 538 12.74 -16.39 12.86
CA SER A 538 14.14 -16.43 13.22
C SER A 538 14.33 -16.62 14.73
N ASP A 539 15.57 -16.70 15.15
CA ASP A 539 15.95 -16.73 16.57
C ASP A 539 15.79 -15.39 17.29
N GLY A 540 15.25 -14.36 16.62
CA GLY A 540 14.97 -13.05 17.17
C GLY A 540 16.11 -12.04 17.03
N HIS A 541 17.15 -12.32 16.24
CA HIS A 541 18.24 -11.35 16.01
C HIS A 541 17.76 -10.13 15.24
N ASP A 542 17.75 -10.18 13.91
CA ASP A 542 17.40 -9.01 13.10
C ASP A 542 15.89 -8.79 13.00
N ASP A 543 15.05 -9.81 13.22
CA ASP A 543 13.61 -9.68 13.02
C ASP A 543 12.99 -8.71 14.02
N PHE A 544 13.24 -8.92 15.32
CA PHE A 544 12.79 -7.98 16.33
C PHE A 544 13.46 -6.62 16.21
N ALA A 545 14.77 -6.58 15.89
CA ALA A 545 15.47 -5.32 15.62
C ALA A 545 14.88 -4.58 14.42
N SER A 546 14.51 -5.30 13.35
CA SER A 546 13.86 -4.74 12.17
C SER A 546 12.48 -4.20 12.50
N SER A 547 11.63 -4.99 13.16
CA SER A 547 10.30 -4.54 13.61
C SER A 547 10.40 -3.31 14.54
N TYR A 548 11.27 -3.37 15.54
CA TYR A 548 11.47 -2.27 16.48
C TYR A 548 12.00 -1.01 15.77
N GLY A 549 13.00 -1.17 14.89
CA GLY A 549 13.70 -0.08 14.21
C GLY A 549 12.82 0.69 13.22
N VAL A 550 11.82 0.04 12.60
CA VAL A 550 10.85 0.72 11.72
C VAL A 550 9.57 1.14 12.45
N GLY A 551 9.50 0.93 13.77
CA GLY A 551 8.31 1.23 14.55
C GLY A 551 7.13 0.33 14.18
N ALA A 552 7.38 -0.97 14.02
CA ALA A 552 6.36 -1.99 13.91
C ALA A 552 5.89 -2.46 15.30
N ILE A 553 4.69 -3.00 15.36
CA ILE A 553 4.14 -3.70 16.51
C ILE A 553 4.82 -5.06 16.57
N LEU A 554 5.28 -5.47 17.76
CA LEU A 554 5.86 -6.80 17.92
C LEU A 554 4.77 -7.86 17.87
N SER A 555 5.00 -8.88 17.06
CA SER A 555 4.09 -10.00 16.83
C SER A 555 4.85 -11.31 16.87
N THR A 556 4.28 -12.33 17.47
CA THR A 556 4.88 -13.67 17.60
C THR A 556 3.84 -14.76 17.37
N LYS A 557 4.31 -15.97 17.05
CA LYS A 557 3.48 -17.19 16.93
C LYS A 557 4.23 -18.39 17.50
N PHE A 558 4.18 -18.61 18.78
CA PHE A 558 4.82 -19.78 19.43
C PHE A 558 3.78 -20.71 20.04
N THR A 559 4.17 -21.98 20.24
CA THR A 559 3.40 -23.02 20.92
C THR A 559 3.94 -23.22 22.34
N TRP A 560 3.04 -23.48 23.32
CA TRP A 560 3.40 -23.70 24.72
C TRP A 560 2.28 -24.43 25.50
N PRO A 561 2.56 -25.44 26.36
CA PRO A 561 3.86 -26.15 26.44
C PRO A 561 4.15 -26.87 25.12
N HIS A 562 5.44 -27.07 24.83
CA HIS A 562 5.83 -27.83 23.65
C HIS A 562 5.50 -29.31 23.91
N ASP A 563 4.59 -29.90 23.15
CA ASP A 563 4.23 -31.30 23.21
C ASP A 563 5.24 -32.10 22.35
N THR A 564 6.31 -32.58 23.00
CA THR A 564 7.35 -33.38 22.33
C THR A 564 6.88 -34.79 22.02
N ASP A 565 5.75 -35.25 22.55
CA ASP A 565 5.32 -36.65 22.49
C ASP A 565 4.35 -36.92 21.34
N LYS A 566 3.88 -35.89 20.64
CA LYS A 566 3.09 -36.04 19.42
C LYS A 566 3.95 -35.79 18.18
N PRO A 567 4.28 -36.83 17.40
CA PRO A 567 4.85 -36.61 16.09
C PRO A 567 3.80 -35.92 15.24
N THR A 568 3.95 -34.59 15.05
CA THR A 568 3.29 -33.92 13.96
C THR A 568 4.07 -34.26 12.71
N ASP A 569 3.41 -34.73 11.64
CA ASP A 569 4.03 -35.00 10.33
C ASP A 569 4.74 -33.74 9.74
N LYS A 570 4.50 -32.62 10.35
CA LYS A 570 5.24 -31.38 10.21
C LYS A 570 5.62 -30.92 11.62
N LEU A 571 6.87 -31.17 12.01
CA LEU A 571 7.44 -30.45 13.13
C LEU A 571 7.17 -28.97 12.91
N PRO A 572 6.59 -28.21 13.91
CA PRO A 572 6.66 -26.77 13.87
C PRO A 572 8.11 -26.44 13.53
N SER A 573 8.32 -25.57 12.55
CA SER A 573 9.68 -25.09 12.28
C SER A 573 10.29 -24.74 13.63
N GLU A 574 11.57 -24.97 13.85
CA GLU A 574 12.24 -24.67 15.14
C GLU A 574 11.90 -23.27 15.65
N GLY A 575 11.46 -22.38 14.74
CA GLY A 575 10.94 -21.05 14.99
C GLY A 575 9.73 -20.96 15.92
N PHE A 576 8.84 -21.95 15.94
CA PHE A 576 7.60 -21.91 16.76
C PHE A 576 7.80 -22.42 18.19
N VAL A 577 8.92 -23.05 18.48
CA VAL A 577 9.25 -23.53 19.82
C VAL A 577 9.83 -22.39 20.66
N LEU A 578 9.20 -22.08 21.79
CA LEU A 578 9.70 -21.09 22.73
C LEU A 578 10.73 -21.74 23.67
N SER A 579 12.01 -21.71 23.30
CA SER A 579 13.11 -22.13 24.17
C SER A 579 13.34 -21.10 25.29
N PRO A 580 13.98 -21.49 26.42
CA PRO A 580 14.33 -20.54 27.49
C PRO A 580 15.18 -19.37 27.00
N LEU A 581 16.09 -19.59 26.04
CA LEU A 581 16.92 -18.54 25.44
C LEU A 581 16.07 -17.55 24.62
N LYS A 582 15.19 -18.06 23.76
CA LYS A 582 14.25 -17.23 23.01
C LYS A 582 13.33 -16.45 23.94
N GLU A 583 12.80 -17.10 24.99
CA GLU A 583 11.93 -16.42 25.96
C GLU A 583 12.63 -15.23 26.62
N ALA A 584 13.88 -15.39 27.05
CA ALA A 584 14.66 -14.32 27.68
C ALA A 584 14.90 -13.16 26.70
N LEU A 585 15.27 -13.47 25.45
CA LEU A 585 15.50 -12.48 24.41
C LEU A 585 14.21 -11.74 24.03
N TRP A 586 13.11 -12.46 23.81
CA TRP A 586 11.81 -11.87 23.45
C TRP A 586 11.26 -10.98 24.57
N ARG A 587 11.41 -11.38 25.81
CA ARG A 587 11.05 -10.55 26.97
C ARG A 587 11.78 -9.23 26.94
N THR A 588 13.08 -9.21 26.62
CA THR A 588 13.87 -7.98 26.49
C THR A 588 13.29 -7.07 25.41
N TRP A 589 12.98 -7.61 24.22
CA TRP A 589 12.39 -6.85 23.12
C TRP A 589 10.99 -6.32 23.45
N ILE A 590 10.14 -7.12 24.06
CA ILE A 590 8.78 -6.72 24.46
C ILE A 590 8.83 -5.65 25.54
N ASP A 591 9.76 -5.74 26.50
CA ASP A 591 9.97 -4.72 27.53
C ASP A 591 10.44 -3.39 26.93
N LEU A 592 11.36 -3.43 25.96
CA LEU A 592 11.81 -2.24 25.22
C LEU A 592 10.65 -1.65 24.40
N TYR A 593 9.88 -2.49 23.73
CA TYR A 593 8.70 -2.09 22.97
C TYR A 593 7.70 -1.34 23.87
N ARG A 594 7.31 -1.93 25.01
CA ARG A 594 6.37 -1.34 25.96
C ARG A 594 6.89 -0.04 26.57
N ARG A 595 8.19 0.04 26.81
CA ARG A 595 8.83 1.25 27.37
C ARG A 595 8.82 2.40 26.38
N HIS A 596 9.10 2.15 25.12
CA HIS A 596 9.30 3.20 24.13
C HIS A 596 8.10 3.41 23.20
N MET A 597 7.28 2.37 22.95
CA MET A 597 6.11 2.42 22.07
C MET A 597 6.39 3.15 20.74
N LEU A 598 7.47 2.79 20.07
CA LEU A 598 7.95 3.47 18.87
C LEU A 598 6.92 3.53 17.72
N PRO A 599 5.99 2.57 17.56
CA PRO A 599 4.94 2.69 16.54
C PRO A 599 4.09 3.95 16.65
N GLN A 600 3.92 4.49 17.88
CA GLN A 600 3.21 5.74 18.14
C GLN A 600 4.06 6.99 17.89
N GLY A 601 5.34 6.83 17.57
CA GLY A 601 6.24 7.92 17.20
C GLY A 601 6.03 8.38 15.77
N THR A 602 6.79 9.40 15.36
CA THR A 602 6.83 9.88 13.99
C THR A 602 7.99 9.22 13.27
N TYR A 603 7.70 8.35 12.30
CA TYR A 603 8.72 7.79 11.42
C TYR A 603 9.24 8.85 10.46
N LEU A 604 10.57 9.04 10.43
CA LEU A 604 11.25 10.08 9.67
C LEU A 604 11.81 9.51 8.36
N GLY A 605 10.92 9.11 7.46
CA GLY A 605 11.25 8.35 6.25
C GLY A 605 12.08 9.09 5.22
N ASP A 606 12.12 10.44 5.28
CA ASP A 606 12.90 11.29 4.38
C ASP A 606 14.38 11.39 4.75
N LEU A 607 14.81 10.85 5.89
CA LEU A 607 16.18 11.03 6.37
C LEU A 607 17.19 10.12 5.69
N TYR A 608 16.77 8.96 5.22
CA TYR A 608 17.67 7.96 4.63
C TYR A 608 17.05 7.34 3.38
N ASP A 609 17.83 7.19 2.34
CA ASP A 609 17.41 6.70 1.04
C ASP A 609 17.74 5.22 0.88
N ILE A 610 16.72 4.40 0.69
CA ILE A 610 16.88 2.98 0.38
C ILE A 610 17.66 2.84 -0.94
N GLY A 611 18.67 1.98 -0.90
CA GLY A 611 19.54 1.66 -2.03
C GLY A 611 20.79 2.53 -2.15
N PHE A 612 20.85 3.67 -1.44
CA PHE A 612 21.96 4.62 -1.56
C PHE A 612 22.63 4.99 -0.23
N ASP A 613 21.90 4.98 0.88
CA ASP A 613 22.50 5.16 2.21
C ASP A 613 22.99 3.82 2.77
N LEU A 614 24.23 3.77 3.22
CA LEU A 614 24.88 2.59 3.82
C LEU A 614 25.51 2.98 5.16
N PRO A 615 25.32 2.15 6.21
CA PRO A 615 24.41 1.01 6.25
C PRO A 615 22.96 1.47 6.06
N GLU A 616 22.02 0.55 5.70
CA GLU A 616 20.60 0.86 5.69
C GLU A 616 20.17 1.47 7.02
N ALA A 617 19.38 2.54 6.99
CA ALA A 617 19.04 3.26 8.21
C ALA A 617 17.58 3.70 8.25
N HIS A 618 17.01 3.71 9.46
CA HIS A 618 15.68 4.20 9.78
C HIS A 618 15.73 5.08 11.04
N ALA A 619 14.79 6.03 11.13
CA ALA A 619 14.72 6.90 12.30
C ALA A 619 13.27 7.17 12.71
N ILE A 620 13.05 7.26 14.03
CA ILE A 620 11.75 7.58 14.63
C ILE A 620 11.96 8.66 15.68
N ALA A 621 11.17 9.72 15.62
CA ALA A 621 11.10 10.73 16.67
C ALA A 621 9.95 10.40 17.62
N LYS A 622 10.23 10.30 18.92
CA LYS A 622 9.22 10.11 19.96
C LYS A 622 9.62 10.78 21.26
N ASP A 623 8.69 11.53 21.85
CA ASP A 623 8.88 12.22 23.15
C ASP A 623 10.16 13.07 23.21
N GLY A 624 10.52 13.69 22.07
CA GLY A 624 11.73 14.52 21.95
C GLY A 624 13.04 13.74 21.79
N VAL A 625 13.00 12.42 21.75
CA VAL A 625 14.14 11.52 21.54
C VAL A 625 14.13 11.03 20.09
N LEU A 626 15.32 10.91 19.47
CA LEU A 626 15.51 10.28 18.18
C LEU A 626 16.01 8.84 18.39
N HIS A 627 15.29 7.90 17.77
CA HIS A 627 15.64 6.48 17.77
C HIS A 627 16.07 6.09 16.36
N TYR A 628 17.32 5.66 16.22
CA TYR A 628 17.90 5.21 14.97
C TYR A 628 18.07 3.70 14.98
N ALA A 629 17.89 3.09 13.82
CA ALA A 629 18.19 1.70 13.57
C ALA A 629 19.02 1.58 12.30
N PHE A 630 20.19 0.95 12.39
CA PHE A 630 21.10 0.70 11.29
C PHE A 630 21.21 -0.79 11.05
N PHE A 631 21.21 -1.21 9.78
CA PHE A 631 21.24 -2.61 9.39
C PHE A 631 22.31 -2.87 8.32
N ALA A 632 23.11 -3.88 8.54
CA ALA A 632 24.07 -4.45 7.61
C ALA A 632 24.46 -5.85 8.09
N PRO A 633 24.83 -6.79 7.21
CA PRO A 633 25.36 -8.09 7.64
C PRO A 633 26.55 -7.96 8.58
N SER A 634 27.44 -7.04 8.31
CA SER A 634 28.55 -6.58 9.18
C SER A 634 28.94 -5.16 8.78
N TRP A 635 29.26 -4.32 9.75
CA TRP A 635 29.66 -2.94 9.55
C TRP A 635 30.82 -2.53 10.47
N ASP A 636 31.82 -1.85 9.91
CA ASP A 636 32.86 -1.16 10.66
C ASP A 636 33.14 0.18 9.96
N GLY A 637 32.53 1.24 10.44
CA GLY A 637 32.63 2.55 9.79
C GLY A 637 31.76 3.61 10.43
N PRO A 638 31.65 4.78 9.79
CA PRO A 638 30.75 5.83 10.23
C PRO A 638 29.29 5.47 9.94
N VAL A 639 28.39 5.83 10.86
CA VAL A 639 26.95 5.89 10.66
C VAL A 639 26.49 7.34 10.80
N ALA A 640 25.58 7.78 9.93
CA ALA A 640 25.08 9.15 9.92
C ALA A 640 23.84 9.26 10.83
N LEU A 641 23.86 10.14 11.81
CA LEU A 641 22.73 10.50 12.66
C LEU A 641 22.10 11.77 12.10
N ARG A 642 21.04 11.64 11.33
CA ARG A 642 20.33 12.74 10.67
C ARG A 642 19.08 13.16 11.43
N GLY A 643 18.56 14.36 11.14
CA GLY A 643 17.35 14.89 11.78
C GLY A 643 17.60 15.50 13.16
N LEU A 644 18.84 15.69 13.55
CA LEU A 644 19.21 16.39 14.78
C LEU A 644 18.83 17.88 14.68
N VAL A 645 18.44 18.48 15.82
CA VAL A 645 18.18 19.91 15.85
C VAL A 645 19.53 20.66 15.76
N PRO A 646 19.71 21.55 14.76
CA PRO A 646 20.93 22.31 14.62
C PRO A 646 21.33 23.06 15.94
N GLY A 647 22.60 23.02 16.30
CA GLY A 647 23.12 23.69 17.50
C GLY A 647 22.81 22.98 18.82
N ARG A 648 22.14 21.83 18.83
CA ARG A 648 21.82 21.07 20.04
C ARG A 648 22.84 19.95 20.29
N ARG A 649 23.11 19.66 21.55
CA ARG A 649 23.94 18.51 22.00
C ARG A 649 23.02 17.34 22.35
N TYR A 650 23.52 16.12 22.17
CA TYR A 650 22.78 14.88 22.47
C TYR A 650 23.67 13.91 23.24
N THR A 651 23.09 13.20 24.20
CA THR A 651 23.64 11.96 24.73
C THR A 651 23.22 10.81 23.84
N LEU A 652 24.14 9.88 23.60
CA LEU A 652 23.90 8.67 22.82
C LEU A 652 23.94 7.44 23.71
N GLU A 653 22.98 6.54 23.50
CA GLU A 653 22.89 5.24 24.18
C GLU A 653 22.61 4.16 23.14
N ASN A 654 23.15 2.98 23.37
CA ASN A 654 22.73 1.79 22.62
C ASN A 654 21.26 1.48 22.95
N GLY A 655 20.40 1.48 21.93
CA GLY A 655 18.95 1.37 22.11
C GLY A 655 18.49 0.01 22.64
N PHE A 656 19.30 -1.06 22.48
CA PHE A 656 19.01 -2.39 22.99
C PHE A 656 19.56 -2.61 24.41
N THR A 657 20.85 -2.31 24.64
CA THR A 657 21.51 -2.58 25.92
C THR A 657 21.39 -1.44 26.94
N GLY A 658 21.06 -0.23 26.51
CA GLY A 658 21.11 0.97 27.35
C GLY A 658 22.53 1.48 27.63
N ALA A 659 23.57 0.87 27.07
CA ALA A 659 24.95 1.26 27.29
C ALA A 659 25.24 2.66 26.73
N ALA A 660 25.94 3.51 27.49
CA ALA A 660 26.32 4.83 27.03
C ALA A 660 27.29 4.76 25.83
N MET A 661 26.98 5.52 24.77
CA MET A 661 27.80 5.64 23.56
C MET A 661 28.48 7.02 23.44
N GLY A 662 28.39 7.82 24.49
CA GLY A 662 29.01 9.15 24.55
C GLY A 662 28.05 10.30 24.25
N THR A 663 28.62 11.43 23.86
CA THR A 663 27.88 12.66 23.53
C THR A 663 28.32 13.17 22.17
N ILE A 664 27.36 13.65 21.38
CA ILE A 664 27.65 14.39 20.16
C ILE A 664 27.44 15.89 20.41
N GLY A 665 28.35 16.69 19.88
CA GLY A 665 28.29 18.15 19.94
C GLY A 665 27.20 18.73 19.04
N PRO A 666 27.05 20.06 19.00
CA PRO A 666 26.10 20.69 18.14
C PRO A 666 26.40 20.33 16.67
N ALA A 667 25.43 19.76 15.99
CA ALA A 667 25.49 19.42 14.56
C ALA A 667 25.02 20.64 13.75
N PRO A 668 25.89 21.40 13.05
CA PRO A 668 25.48 22.63 12.37
C PRO A 668 24.42 22.40 11.29
N ALA A 669 24.51 21.28 10.58
CA ALA A 669 23.57 20.92 9.50
C ALA A 669 22.46 19.94 9.92
N GLY A 670 22.29 19.68 11.24
CA GLY A 670 21.32 18.66 11.70
C GLY A 670 21.78 17.22 11.47
N GLU A 671 23.06 17.00 11.16
CA GLU A 671 23.66 15.68 10.96
C GLU A 671 24.96 15.55 11.76
N ALA A 672 25.19 14.36 12.33
CA ALA A 672 26.44 14.01 13.01
C ALA A 672 26.88 12.61 12.59
N SER A 673 28.18 12.35 12.66
CA SER A 673 28.76 11.04 12.37
C SER A 673 29.14 10.33 13.68
N LEU A 674 28.80 9.05 13.80
CA LEU A 674 29.21 8.16 14.88
C LEU A 674 29.97 6.98 14.28
N ARG A 675 31.20 6.73 14.72
CA ARG A 675 31.92 5.51 14.34
C ARG A 675 31.32 4.32 15.11
N ALA A 676 30.91 3.29 14.38
CA ALA A 676 30.28 2.12 14.95
C ALA A 676 30.81 0.83 14.30
N ARG A 677 30.82 -0.23 15.11
CA ARG A 677 31.04 -1.61 14.63
C ARG A 677 29.90 -2.48 15.15
N PHE A 678 29.25 -3.19 14.26
CA PHE A 678 28.16 -4.09 14.61
C PHE A 678 27.97 -5.17 13.53
N ASP A 679 27.34 -6.25 13.93
CA ASP A 679 26.81 -7.29 13.04
C ASP A 679 25.28 -7.22 13.10
N HIS A 680 24.62 -7.38 11.96
CA HIS A 680 23.18 -7.35 11.75
C HIS A 680 22.48 -6.03 12.03
N ALA A 681 22.48 -5.54 13.27
CA ALA A 681 21.76 -4.34 13.64
C ALA A 681 22.47 -3.51 14.72
N LEU A 682 22.33 -2.19 14.63
CA LEU A 682 22.68 -1.25 15.69
C LEU A 682 21.51 -0.32 15.96
N LEU A 683 21.04 -0.28 17.20
CA LEU A 683 20.05 0.67 17.67
C LEU A 683 20.72 1.80 18.45
N VAL A 684 20.40 3.06 18.15
CA VAL A 684 20.95 4.23 18.83
C VAL A 684 19.82 5.15 19.28
N ARG A 685 19.82 5.51 20.57
CA ARG A 685 18.97 6.57 21.11
C ARG A 685 19.78 7.85 21.24
N ALA A 686 19.26 8.95 20.67
CA ALA A 686 19.84 10.27 20.82
C ALA A 686 18.89 11.16 21.63
N THR A 687 19.24 11.42 22.88
CA THR A 687 18.47 12.25 23.81
C THR A 687 19.08 13.66 23.87
N PRO A 688 18.28 14.70 23.58
CA PRO A 688 18.80 16.07 23.60
C PRO A 688 19.16 16.47 25.02
N LEU A 689 20.37 17.03 25.21
CA LEU A 689 20.75 17.64 26.46
C LEU A 689 19.94 18.91 26.70
N GLN A 690 19.47 19.09 27.92
CA GLN A 690 18.86 20.37 28.32
C GLN A 690 19.89 21.49 28.12
N LYS A 691 19.45 22.66 27.62
CA LYS A 691 20.33 23.85 27.68
C LYS A 691 20.62 24.12 29.15
N ASP A 692 21.89 24.10 29.52
CA ASP A 692 22.27 24.70 30.77
C ASP A 692 21.73 26.13 30.75
N HIS A 693 20.86 26.45 31.67
CA HIS A 693 20.41 27.82 31.89
C HIS A 693 21.66 28.58 32.43
N ALA A 694 22.39 29.23 31.49
CA ALA A 694 23.45 30.14 31.82
C ALA A 694 22.88 31.47 32.28
#